data_eca8d2612a4f96569ec39f94fc4c9144
#
_entry.id   eca8d2612a4f96569ec39f94fc4c9144
#
_cell.length_a   1.000
_cell.length_b   1.000
_cell.length_c   1.000
_cell.angle_alpha   90.00
_cell.angle_beta   90.00
_cell.angle_gamma   90.00
#
_symmetry.space_group_name_H-M   'P 1'
#
loop_
_entity.id
_entity.type
_entity.pdbx_description
1 polymer ?
#
loop_
_entity_poly.entity_id
_entity_poly.type
_entity_poly.pdbx_seq_one_letter_code
_entity_poly.pdbx_strand_id
1 'polypeptide(L)'
;MKSLKAWLPDVLAVVLFAVISFAYFFPADIEGRILYRHDSSAGRGAGQERTEYMQRTGKETRWTNALFGGMPTYQMAPSYNSTTLLSQIANAYHLWLPENVWYVFAYLLGFYILLRAFDFRWYLAMLGSVIWAFSSYFFIIIAAGHIWKVMALAYLPPMIAGVVLAFRGRYLSGLVVTALFSGLEVLANHVQMTYYYLFVIFAMVIAFVIEGLRNPQTGGWQHVLKALAVCAVGAAIGICLNLSNLYHTWLYGQESMRGKSELVKQNAGNQTSSGLDRDYITQWSYGIDETWTLLVPNAKGGASVPMAQNELAMKHADNDYLGIYQQIGQYWGEQPMTAGPVYVGAFVLMLFVLGLFVVKGPLKWALLAVTILSVLLSWGRNFMPFTDLFLDYVPLYAKFRTVASILVIAEFTIPLLAMLALKKLVDQPELLKTHAKWLYTSFALTAGVALLFALMPKLFFPDYVSSSEMQAMSQIPADQLAPLLQNLTEMRVAVFTADCWRSFWIIVIGTAFLLLFRYQKVSAGLMVGCLVVLCLVDMWQVNKRYLNDGMFVSASVREEPMQKSAAIDHILQDKAPDFRVLNLATSTFNENETSFYLKSIGGYHAAKLRRYQELIDAHIQPEMQRLFGAVADAGGDMTQVNGDSIYPVLNMLNTKYFILPLQGGQTVPLENPYTYGNGWFVDKLTYVDNANQELDKIGQLALRHEAVADRKFREQLGDAVAQDTLSRVTLKSYEPNQLTYEVNSDKGGVVVFSEIYYPGWTATVDGQEQELGRVNYVLRALRVSPGSHEVVLSFFPKSIDRTETVAYAAYVALLLILLFLGWNVLRRRGAHTALSSPDKAAK
;
A
#
# COMPACT_ATOMS: atom_id res chain seq x y z
N MET A 1 -10.31 34.63 -29.07
CA MET A 1 -9.00 34.12 -29.51
C MET A 1 -7.84 34.41 -28.54
N LYS A 2 -7.70 35.60 -27.87
CA LYS A 2 -6.60 35.84 -26.90
C LYS A 2 -6.63 34.88 -25.69
N SER A 3 -7.80 34.38 -25.23
CA SER A 3 -7.88 33.45 -24.08
C SER A 3 -7.47 32.02 -24.45
N LEU A 4 -7.77 31.53 -25.67
CA LEU A 4 -7.39 30.19 -26.13
C LEU A 4 -5.85 30.05 -26.25
N LYS A 5 -5.18 31.10 -26.76
CA LYS A 5 -3.71 31.11 -26.86
C LYS A 5 -3.00 31.02 -25.47
N ALA A 6 -3.65 31.45 -24.40
CA ALA A 6 -3.07 31.39 -23.05
C ALA A 6 -3.03 29.98 -22.47
N TRP A 7 -3.98 29.09 -22.88
CA TRP A 7 -4.05 27.70 -22.42
C TRP A 7 -3.26 26.72 -23.30
N LEU A 8 -2.88 27.14 -24.51
CA LEU A 8 -2.18 26.28 -25.48
C LEU A 8 -0.91 25.63 -24.89
N PRO A 9 -0.05 26.35 -24.13
CA PRO A 9 1.13 25.72 -23.52
C PRO A 9 0.80 24.64 -22.48
N ASP A 10 -0.27 24.83 -21.70
CA ASP A 10 -0.71 23.84 -20.70
C ASP A 10 -1.30 22.60 -21.41
N VAL A 11 -2.09 22.79 -22.47
CA VAL A 11 -2.61 21.69 -23.30
C VAL A 11 -1.47 20.92 -23.96
N LEU A 12 -0.46 21.62 -24.48
CA LEU A 12 0.73 20.98 -25.05
C LEU A 12 1.49 20.14 -24.01
N ALA A 13 1.61 20.63 -22.78
CA ALA A 13 2.23 19.87 -21.69
C ALA A 13 1.45 18.58 -21.40
N VAL A 14 0.11 18.65 -21.33
CA VAL A 14 -0.75 17.47 -21.11
C VAL A 14 -0.61 16.44 -22.22
N VAL A 15 -0.57 16.89 -23.50
CA VAL A 15 -0.34 15.99 -24.64
C VAL A 15 1.04 15.34 -24.56
N LEU A 16 2.08 16.12 -24.24
CA LEU A 16 3.44 15.59 -24.07
C LEU A 16 3.51 14.56 -22.93
N PHE A 17 2.79 14.77 -21.83
CA PHE A 17 2.72 13.81 -20.73
C PHE A 17 2.10 12.48 -21.19
N ALA A 18 1.03 12.52 -21.95
CA ALA A 18 0.44 11.30 -22.53
C ALA A 18 1.44 10.60 -23.45
N VAL A 19 2.11 11.34 -24.34
CA VAL A 19 3.14 10.79 -25.25
C VAL A 19 4.30 10.16 -24.48
N ILE A 20 4.85 10.82 -23.46
CA ILE A 20 5.94 10.29 -22.62
C ILE A 20 5.48 9.00 -21.92
N SER A 21 4.26 8.99 -21.38
CA SER A 21 3.70 7.82 -20.69
C SER A 21 3.52 6.64 -21.63
N PHE A 22 2.97 6.83 -22.83
CA PHE A 22 2.90 5.78 -23.85
C PHE A 22 4.29 5.32 -24.31
N ALA A 23 5.22 6.25 -24.56
CA ALA A 23 6.56 5.90 -24.99
C ALA A 23 7.31 5.00 -23.98
N TYR A 24 7.07 5.19 -22.67
CA TYR A 24 7.70 4.35 -21.66
C TYR A 24 7.25 2.88 -21.74
N PHE A 25 5.98 2.64 -22.04
CA PHE A 25 5.39 1.30 -22.10
C PHE A 25 5.32 0.73 -23.54
N PHE A 26 5.83 1.46 -24.54
CA PHE A 26 5.95 0.94 -25.90
C PHE A 26 7.01 -0.19 -25.96
N PRO A 27 6.76 -1.32 -26.66
CA PRO A 27 5.56 -1.63 -27.46
C PRO A 27 4.43 -2.34 -26.69
N ALA A 28 4.63 -2.69 -25.43
CA ALA A 28 3.76 -3.59 -24.66
C ALA A 28 2.28 -3.15 -24.66
N ASP A 29 1.99 -1.85 -24.44
CA ASP A 29 0.60 -1.36 -24.39
C ASP A 29 -0.08 -1.41 -25.76
N ILE A 30 0.66 -1.15 -26.86
CA ILE A 30 0.09 -1.21 -28.23
C ILE A 30 -0.16 -2.65 -28.64
N GLU A 31 0.68 -3.57 -28.20
CA GLU A 31 0.52 -5.02 -28.44
C GLU A 31 -0.56 -5.64 -27.52
N GLY A 32 -1.17 -4.86 -26.64
CA GLY A 32 -2.17 -5.35 -25.69
C GLY A 32 -1.59 -6.28 -24.61
N ARG A 33 -0.27 -6.24 -24.38
CA ARG A 33 0.35 -7.01 -23.31
C ARG A 33 0.07 -6.38 -21.95
N ILE A 34 -0.05 -7.20 -20.93
CA ILE A 34 -0.32 -6.77 -19.55
C ILE A 34 0.90 -7.01 -18.66
N LEU A 35 1.09 -6.15 -17.67
CA LEU A 35 2.11 -6.36 -16.64
C LEU A 35 1.66 -7.50 -15.71
N TYR A 36 2.45 -8.59 -15.66
CA TYR A 36 2.18 -9.67 -14.71
C TYR A 36 2.59 -9.22 -13.31
N ARG A 37 1.65 -9.29 -12.37
CA ARG A 37 1.84 -8.84 -10.99
C ARG A 37 1.35 -9.93 -10.04
N HIS A 38 2.22 -10.38 -9.16
CA HIS A 38 1.89 -11.41 -8.17
C HIS A 38 0.73 -10.97 -7.26
N ASP A 39 0.75 -9.75 -6.75
CA ASP A 39 -0.32 -9.21 -5.89
C ASP A 39 -1.68 -9.11 -6.61
N SER A 40 -1.69 -8.88 -7.92
CA SER A 40 -2.94 -8.87 -8.70
C SER A 40 -3.53 -10.26 -8.84
N SER A 41 -2.71 -11.29 -9.01
CA SER A 41 -3.14 -12.69 -9.02
C SER A 41 -3.70 -13.10 -7.66
N ALA A 42 -2.98 -12.78 -6.58
CA ALA A 42 -3.45 -13.02 -5.21
C ALA A 42 -4.78 -12.29 -4.92
N GLY A 43 -4.95 -11.07 -5.42
CA GLY A 43 -6.19 -10.31 -5.30
C GLY A 43 -7.38 -10.97 -6.01
N ARG A 44 -7.16 -11.63 -7.16
CA ARG A 44 -8.20 -12.41 -7.85
C ARG A 44 -8.69 -13.57 -6.98
N GLY A 45 -7.77 -14.34 -6.41
CA GLY A 45 -8.10 -15.47 -5.54
C GLY A 45 -8.94 -15.03 -4.33
N ALA A 46 -8.51 -13.97 -3.64
CA ALA A 46 -9.22 -13.42 -2.49
C ALA A 46 -10.62 -12.87 -2.83
N GLY A 47 -10.80 -12.30 -4.03
CA GLY A 47 -12.02 -11.63 -4.46
C GLY A 47 -13.03 -12.50 -5.23
N GLN A 48 -12.72 -13.77 -5.48
CA GLN A 48 -13.53 -14.63 -6.37
C GLN A 48 -14.96 -14.84 -5.86
N GLU A 49 -15.14 -15.26 -4.62
CA GLU A 49 -16.46 -15.48 -4.02
C GLU A 49 -17.35 -14.23 -4.07
N ARG A 50 -16.75 -13.05 -3.80
CA ARG A 50 -17.45 -11.75 -3.91
C ARG A 50 -17.88 -11.49 -5.36
N THR A 51 -17.01 -11.77 -6.33
CA THR A 51 -17.25 -11.56 -7.75
C THR A 51 -18.37 -12.47 -8.25
N GLU A 52 -18.35 -13.74 -7.89
CA GLU A 52 -19.39 -14.72 -8.22
C GLU A 52 -20.75 -14.35 -7.61
N TYR A 53 -20.75 -13.93 -6.33
CA TYR A 53 -21.98 -13.45 -5.68
C TYR A 53 -22.55 -12.24 -6.41
N MET A 54 -21.71 -11.26 -6.77
CA MET A 54 -22.15 -10.06 -7.51
C MET A 54 -22.68 -10.41 -8.92
N GLN A 55 -21.99 -11.31 -9.64
CA GLN A 55 -22.45 -11.76 -10.97
C GLN A 55 -23.79 -12.48 -10.92
N ARG A 56 -24.01 -13.31 -9.90
CA ARG A 56 -25.23 -14.09 -9.74
C ARG A 56 -26.41 -13.27 -9.21
N THR A 57 -26.18 -12.33 -8.29
CA THR A 57 -27.26 -11.62 -7.59
C THR A 57 -27.43 -10.15 -8.00
N GLY A 58 -26.45 -9.57 -8.67
CA GLY A 58 -26.36 -8.12 -8.92
C GLY A 58 -26.11 -7.28 -7.67
N LYS A 59 -25.80 -7.89 -6.52
CA LYS A 59 -25.60 -7.22 -5.23
C LYS A 59 -24.17 -7.41 -4.72
N GLU A 60 -23.70 -6.44 -3.97
CA GLU A 60 -22.39 -6.50 -3.29
C GLU A 60 -22.49 -7.27 -1.97
N THR A 61 -21.51 -8.15 -1.69
CA THR A 61 -21.35 -8.74 -0.37
C THR A 61 -20.27 -8.01 0.44
N ARG A 62 -20.46 -7.88 1.75
CA ARG A 62 -19.49 -7.28 2.68
C ARG A 62 -18.73 -8.32 3.49
N TRP A 63 -18.96 -9.59 3.19
CA TRP A 63 -18.29 -10.73 3.80
C TRP A 63 -17.84 -11.73 2.75
N THR A 64 -16.73 -12.42 3.02
CA THR A 64 -16.26 -13.58 2.25
C THR A 64 -15.82 -14.68 3.20
N ASN A 65 -16.07 -15.94 2.84
CA ASN A 65 -15.56 -17.13 3.52
C ASN A 65 -14.41 -17.80 2.73
N ALA A 66 -13.97 -17.19 1.61
CA ALA A 66 -12.96 -17.77 0.74
C ALA A 66 -11.59 -17.95 1.40
N LEU A 67 -11.23 -17.13 2.40
CA LEU A 67 -9.94 -17.16 3.07
C LEU A 67 -10.07 -16.94 4.58
N PHE A 68 -9.13 -17.51 5.36
CA PHE A 68 -9.05 -17.40 6.82
C PHE A 68 -10.34 -17.80 7.54
N GLY A 69 -11.13 -18.73 6.96
CA GLY A 69 -12.41 -19.13 7.51
C GLY A 69 -13.50 -18.06 7.50
N GLY A 70 -13.21 -16.85 7.02
CA GLY A 70 -14.14 -15.75 6.87
C GLY A 70 -13.62 -14.39 7.34
N MET A 71 -13.86 -13.34 6.53
CA MET A 71 -13.49 -11.97 6.85
C MET A 71 -14.31 -10.94 6.07
N PRO A 72 -14.42 -9.67 6.57
CA PRO A 72 -15.05 -8.60 5.82
C PRO A 72 -14.30 -8.25 4.54
N THR A 73 -15.04 -7.85 3.49
CA THR A 73 -14.47 -7.45 2.18
C THR A 73 -14.02 -5.99 2.11
N TYR A 74 -14.02 -5.25 3.23
CA TYR A 74 -13.71 -3.80 3.27
C TYR A 74 -12.32 -3.42 2.77
N GLN A 75 -11.38 -4.36 2.74
CA GLN A 75 -10.02 -4.18 2.22
C GLN A 75 -9.74 -5.00 0.95
N MET A 76 -10.84 -5.49 0.29
CA MET A 76 -10.77 -6.28 -0.95
C MET A 76 -11.44 -5.52 -2.11
N ALA A 77 -10.92 -4.34 -2.46
CA ALA A 77 -11.49 -3.45 -3.49
C ALA A 77 -13.02 -3.23 -3.30
N PRO A 78 -13.47 -2.69 -2.15
CA PRO A 78 -14.88 -2.54 -1.86
C PRO A 78 -15.56 -1.61 -2.86
N SER A 79 -16.77 -1.95 -3.30
CA SER A 79 -17.59 -1.10 -4.12
C SER A 79 -18.71 -0.46 -3.31
N TYR A 80 -18.88 0.86 -3.45
CA TYR A 80 -19.98 1.64 -2.91
C TYR A 80 -20.56 2.49 -4.05
N ASN A 81 -21.84 2.86 -3.99
CA ASN A 81 -22.45 3.66 -5.03
C ASN A 81 -21.78 5.04 -5.19
N SER A 82 -21.42 5.68 -4.07
CA SER A 82 -20.64 6.93 -4.06
C SER A 82 -19.26 6.76 -4.68
N THR A 83 -18.59 5.64 -4.46
CA THR A 83 -17.28 5.32 -5.03
C THR A 83 -17.32 5.22 -6.55
N THR A 84 -18.41 4.69 -7.13
CA THR A 84 -18.58 4.57 -8.59
C THR A 84 -18.54 5.94 -9.26
N LEU A 85 -19.23 6.95 -8.70
CA LEU A 85 -19.22 8.31 -9.24
C LEU A 85 -17.82 8.94 -9.15
N LEU A 86 -17.14 8.76 -8.02
CA LEU A 86 -15.77 9.29 -7.84
C LEU A 86 -14.77 8.61 -8.79
N SER A 87 -14.94 7.32 -9.06
CA SER A 87 -14.13 6.59 -10.04
C SER A 87 -14.30 7.13 -11.47
N GLN A 88 -15.51 7.57 -11.87
CA GLN A 88 -15.71 8.23 -13.16
C GLN A 88 -14.98 9.58 -13.24
N ILE A 89 -14.96 10.33 -12.14
CA ILE A 89 -14.19 11.58 -12.05
C ILE A 89 -12.67 11.28 -12.15
N ALA A 90 -12.20 10.22 -11.50
CA ALA A 90 -10.83 9.76 -11.61
C ALA A 90 -10.46 9.38 -13.05
N ASN A 91 -11.31 8.61 -13.73
CA ASN A 91 -11.11 8.23 -15.13
C ASN A 91 -11.05 9.46 -16.06
N ALA A 92 -11.89 10.46 -15.81
CA ALA A 92 -11.84 11.72 -16.57
C ALA A 92 -10.51 12.47 -16.32
N TYR A 93 -10.00 12.48 -15.10
CA TYR A 93 -8.69 13.04 -14.75
C TYR A 93 -7.54 12.29 -15.45
N HIS A 94 -7.67 10.98 -15.59
CA HIS A 94 -6.70 10.11 -16.28
C HIS A 94 -6.89 10.07 -17.81
N LEU A 95 -7.84 10.82 -18.38
CA LEU A 95 -8.19 10.83 -19.81
C LEU A 95 -8.52 9.43 -20.36
N TRP A 96 -9.03 8.52 -19.55
CA TRP A 96 -9.33 7.10 -19.89
C TRP A 96 -8.15 6.37 -20.56
N LEU A 97 -6.91 6.76 -20.22
CA LEU A 97 -5.71 6.10 -20.73
C LEU A 97 -5.59 4.65 -20.21
N PRO A 98 -4.88 3.75 -20.92
CA PRO A 98 -4.62 2.39 -20.47
C PRO A 98 -3.97 2.34 -19.08
N GLU A 99 -4.14 1.20 -18.37
CA GLU A 99 -3.81 1.05 -16.94
C GLU A 99 -2.39 1.55 -16.57
N ASN A 100 -1.35 1.04 -17.22
CA ASN A 100 0.02 1.42 -16.86
C ASN A 100 0.34 2.85 -17.31
N VAL A 101 -0.18 3.28 -18.46
CA VAL A 101 0.03 4.60 -19.05
C VAL A 101 -0.55 5.68 -18.16
N TRP A 102 -1.78 5.52 -17.67
CA TRP A 102 -2.40 6.56 -16.84
C TRP A 102 -1.70 6.74 -15.49
N TYR A 103 -1.01 5.72 -14.95
CA TYR A 103 -0.24 5.88 -13.71
C TYR A 103 0.84 6.95 -13.86
N VAL A 104 1.69 6.82 -14.89
CA VAL A 104 2.77 7.77 -15.16
C VAL A 104 2.20 9.12 -15.58
N PHE A 105 1.13 9.12 -16.40
CA PHE A 105 0.44 10.34 -16.80
C PHE A 105 -0.10 11.11 -15.58
N ALA A 106 -0.74 10.44 -14.64
CA ALA A 106 -1.30 11.07 -13.43
C ALA A 106 -0.20 11.63 -12.51
N TYR A 107 0.94 10.96 -12.42
CA TYR A 107 2.12 11.51 -11.73
C TYR A 107 2.60 12.80 -12.40
N LEU A 108 2.82 12.79 -13.70
CA LEU A 108 3.23 13.97 -14.46
C LEU A 108 2.23 15.13 -14.30
N LEU A 109 0.95 14.86 -14.50
CA LEU A 109 -0.11 15.86 -14.42
C LEU A 109 -0.29 16.41 -12.98
N GLY A 110 -0.24 15.53 -11.99
CA GLY A 110 -0.41 15.91 -10.57
C GLY A 110 0.66 16.89 -10.10
N PHE A 111 1.92 16.61 -10.39
CA PHE A 111 3.02 17.52 -10.01
C PHE A 111 3.03 18.78 -10.86
N TYR A 112 2.59 18.69 -12.13
CA TYR A 112 2.38 19.89 -12.98
C TYR A 112 1.38 20.85 -12.37
N ILE A 113 0.23 20.35 -11.92
CA ILE A 113 -0.81 21.13 -11.24
C ILE A 113 -0.23 21.82 -10.00
N LEU A 114 0.57 21.10 -9.20
CA LEU A 114 1.23 21.65 -8.01
C LEU A 114 2.18 22.80 -8.38
N LEU A 115 3.05 22.63 -9.37
CA LEU A 115 3.99 23.67 -9.76
C LEU A 115 3.29 24.87 -10.41
N ARG A 116 2.19 24.65 -11.16
CA ARG A 116 1.34 25.73 -11.66
C ARG A 116 0.65 26.50 -10.52
N ALA A 117 0.29 25.81 -9.41
CA ALA A 117 -0.20 26.48 -8.21
C ALA A 117 0.86 27.38 -7.54
N PHE A 118 2.14 27.05 -7.68
CA PHE A 118 3.29 27.88 -7.29
C PHE A 118 3.68 28.96 -8.33
N ASP A 119 2.86 29.21 -9.36
CA ASP A 119 3.09 30.16 -10.46
C ASP A 119 4.39 29.89 -11.23
N PHE A 120 4.72 28.63 -11.45
CA PHE A 120 5.79 28.26 -12.38
C PHE A 120 5.33 28.49 -13.82
N ARG A 121 6.27 28.92 -14.68
CA ARG A 121 6.06 28.90 -16.12
C ARG A 121 5.88 27.47 -16.59
N TRP A 122 5.05 27.24 -17.62
CA TRP A 122 4.68 25.90 -18.09
C TRP A 122 5.86 24.97 -18.37
N TYR A 123 6.93 25.48 -19.00
CA TYR A 123 8.11 24.67 -19.33
C TYR A 123 8.94 24.27 -18.08
N LEU A 124 9.00 25.13 -17.06
CA LEU A 124 9.59 24.77 -15.76
C LEU A 124 8.72 23.75 -15.02
N ALA A 125 7.41 23.93 -15.05
CA ALA A 125 6.48 22.98 -14.45
C ALA A 125 6.59 21.60 -15.14
N MET A 126 6.76 21.56 -16.47
CA MET A 126 6.99 20.34 -17.22
C MET A 126 8.27 19.61 -16.78
N LEU A 127 9.40 20.33 -16.64
CA LEU A 127 10.64 19.74 -16.11
C LEU A 127 10.44 19.13 -14.72
N GLY A 128 9.81 19.89 -13.80
CA GLY A 128 9.57 19.40 -12.45
C GLY A 128 8.64 18.18 -12.43
N SER A 129 7.65 18.13 -13.32
CA SER A 129 6.77 16.97 -13.48
C SER A 129 7.55 15.72 -13.91
N VAL A 130 8.46 15.87 -14.89
CA VAL A 130 9.34 14.76 -15.32
C VAL A 130 10.24 14.32 -14.17
N ILE A 131 10.90 15.25 -13.48
CA ILE A 131 11.79 14.93 -12.34
C ILE A 131 11.06 14.16 -11.26
N TRP A 132 9.86 14.57 -10.88
CA TRP A 132 9.13 13.90 -9.83
C TRP A 132 8.53 12.57 -10.29
N ALA A 133 7.82 12.55 -11.44
CA ALA A 133 7.13 11.37 -11.93
C ALA A 133 8.06 10.22 -12.30
N PHE A 134 9.32 10.50 -12.65
CA PHE A 134 10.32 9.49 -12.98
C PHE A 134 11.23 9.11 -11.79
N SER A 135 10.94 9.58 -10.57
CA SER A 135 11.56 9.05 -9.36
C SER A 135 11.36 7.53 -9.29
N SER A 136 12.42 6.78 -8.96
CA SER A 136 12.44 5.34 -9.25
C SER A 136 11.43 4.53 -8.47
N TYR A 137 11.12 4.94 -7.25
CA TYR A 137 10.14 4.23 -6.40
C TYR A 137 8.76 4.09 -7.05
N PHE A 138 8.33 5.08 -7.84
CA PHE A 138 7.02 5.03 -8.52
C PHE A 138 6.94 3.90 -9.53
N PHE A 139 8.02 3.65 -10.28
CA PHE A 139 8.10 2.54 -11.23
C PHE A 139 8.23 1.19 -10.52
N ILE A 140 8.97 1.15 -9.42
CA ILE A 140 9.14 -0.05 -8.60
C ILE A 140 7.81 -0.52 -8.02
N ILE A 141 6.99 0.39 -7.49
CA ILE A 141 5.66 0.03 -6.94
C ILE A 141 4.65 -0.32 -8.02
N ILE A 142 4.78 0.22 -9.25
CA ILE A 142 3.99 -0.23 -10.41
C ILE A 142 4.37 -1.66 -10.78
N ALA A 143 5.67 -1.97 -10.86
CA ALA A 143 6.17 -3.32 -11.14
C ALA A 143 5.71 -4.34 -10.08
N ALA A 144 5.78 -3.97 -8.80
CA ALA A 144 5.36 -4.81 -7.68
C ALA A 144 3.83 -5.01 -7.59
N GLY A 145 3.01 -4.20 -8.29
CA GLY A 145 1.55 -4.30 -8.25
C GLY A 145 0.88 -3.57 -7.10
N HIS A 146 1.58 -2.67 -6.42
CA HIS A 146 1.02 -1.88 -5.30
C HIS A 146 0.11 -0.74 -5.78
N ILE A 147 -0.96 -1.08 -6.51
CA ILE A 147 -1.80 -0.13 -7.27
C ILE A 147 -2.43 0.95 -6.38
N TRP A 148 -2.91 0.60 -5.19
CA TRP A 148 -3.49 1.56 -4.25
C TRP A 148 -2.47 2.60 -3.80
N LYS A 149 -1.20 2.20 -3.62
CA LYS A 149 -0.10 3.11 -3.31
C LYS A 149 0.22 4.02 -4.50
N VAL A 150 0.21 3.47 -5.71
CA VAL A 150 0.39 4.23 -6.97
C VAL A 150 -0.66 5.32 -7.09
N MET A 151 -1.93 4.99 -6.88
CA MET A 151 -3.05 5.93 -6.94
C MET A 151 -2.93 7.04 -5.88
N ALA A 152 -2.67 6.69 -4.62
CA ALA A 152 -2.48 7.66 -3.55
C ALA A 152 -1.38 8.67 -3.90
N LEU A 153 -0.21 8.21 -4.30
CA LEU A 153 0.90 9.09 -4.66
C LEU A 153 0.57 9.97 -5.88
N ALA A 154 -0.29 9.53 -6.81
CA ALA A 154 -0.70 10.34 -7.96
C ALA A 154 -1.63 11.52 -7.58
N TYR A 155 -2.45 11.35 -6.54
CA TYR A 155 -3.42 12.38 -6.13
C TYR A 155 -2.88 13.36 -5.07
N LEU A 156 -1.82 13.01 -4.36
CA LEU A 156 -1.24 13.84 -3.30
C LEU A 156 -0.70 15.20 -3.78
N PRO A 157 0.09 15.31 -4.87
CA PRO A 157 0.57 16.61 -5.33
C PRO A 157 -0.54 17.60 -5.70
N PRO A 158 -1.59 17.22 -6.46
CA PRO A 158 -2.68 18.14 -6.75
C PRO A 158 -3.52 18.48 -5.50
N MET A 159 -3.63 17.57 -4.51
CA MET A 159 -4.24 17.90 -3.23
C MET A 159 -3.46 19.02 -2.52
N ILE A 160 -2.13 18.92 -2.45
CA ILE A 160 -1.25 19.96 -1.91
C ILE A 160 -1.36 21.25 -2.73
N ALA A 161 -1.56 21.16 -4.05
CA ALA A 161 -1.81 22.34 -4.88
C ALA A 161 -3.04 23.12 -4.41
N GLY A 162 -4.10 22.47 -3.96
CA GLY A 162 -5.26 23.12 -3.35
C GLY A 162 -4.89 23.94 -2.11
N VAL A 163 -4.05 23.40 -1.23
CA VAL A 163 -3.50 24.11 -0.07
C VAL A 163 -2.70 25.32 -0.50
N VAL A 164 -1.79 25.16 -1.47
CA VAL A 164 -0.98 26.28 -2.01
C VAL A 164 -1.86 27.38 -2.58
N LEU A 165 -2.90 27.05 -3.34
CA LEU A 165 -3.85 28.00 -3.91
C LEU A 165 -4.59 28.78 -2.81
N ALA A 166 -5.02 28.13 -1.75
CA ALA A 166 -5.68 28.78 -0.61
C ALA A 166 -4.78 29.81 0.06
N PHE A 167 -3.53 29.44 0.38
CA PHE A 167 -2.54 30.36 0.96
C PHE A 167 -2.01 31.45 0.00
N ARG A 168 -2.31 31.30 -1.30
CA ARG A 168 -2.09 32.36 -2.31
C ARG A 168 -3.31 33.25 -2.56
N GLY A 169 -4.33 33.14 -1.71
CA GLY A 169 -5.55 33.97 -1.79
C GLY A 169 -6.54 33.53 -2.88
N ARG A 170 -6.27 32.42 -3.57
CA ARG A 170 -7.18 31.83 -4.58
C ARG A 170 -8.15 30.86 -3.89
N TYR A 171 -8.88 31.35 -2.88
CA TYR A 171 -9.67 30.55 -1.95
C TYR A 171 -10.64 29.58 -2.62
N LEU A 172 -11.44 30.06 -3.60
CA LEU A 172 -12.46 29.21 -4.24
C LEU A 172 -11.82 28.08 -5.08
N SER A 173 -10.75 28.38 -5.82
CA SER A 173 -9.98 27.35 -6.54
C SER A 173 -9.29 26.39 -5.57
N GLY A 174 -8.71 26.93 -4.47
CA GLY A 174 -8.13 26.11 -3.41
C GLY A 174 -9.14 25.17 -2.78
N LEU A 175 -10.37 25.63 -2.48
CA LEU A 175 -11.45 24.82 -1.94
C LEU A 175 -11.80 23.64 -2.87
N VAL A 176 -12.03 23.94 -4.16
CA VAL A 176 -12.44 22.93 -5.15
C VAL A 176 -11.35 21.89 -5.35
N VAL A 177 -10.09 22.34 -5.53
CA VAL A 177 -8.96 21.43 -5.78
C VAL A 177 -8.68 20.57 -4.55
N THR A 178 -8.71 21.15 -3.33
CA THR A 178 -8.55 20.38 -2.10
C THR A 178 -9.68 19.36 -1.95
N ALA A 179 -10.94 19.75 -2.14
CA ALA A 179 -12.08 18.85 -2.00
C ALA A 179 -12.02 17.67 -2.99
N LEU A 180 -11.76 17.98 -4.26
CA LEU A 180 -11.71 16.94 -5.30
C LEU A 180 -10.58 15.94 -5.04
N PHE A 181 -9.36 16.43 -4.85
CA PHE A 181 -8.19 15.54 -4.71
C PHE A 181 -8.10 14.87 -3.35
N SER A 182 -8.65 15.45 -2.27
CA SER A 182 -8.86 14.72 -1.01
C SER A 182 -9.84 13.56 -1.18
N GLY A 183 -10.90 13.72 -1.98
CA GLY A 183 -11.82 12.64 -2.31
C GLY A 183 -11.16 11.51 -3.11
N LEU A 184 -10.37 11.87 -4.13
CA LEU A 184 -9.60 10.91 -4.92
C LEU A 184 -8.51 10.21 -4.09
N GLU A 185 -7.90 10.91 -3.13
CA GLU A 185 -6.93 10.34 -2.20
C GLU A 185 -7.58 9.28 -1.29
N VAL A 186 -8.77 9.56 -0.74
CA VAL A 186 -9.53 8.58 0.04
C VAL A 186 -9.99 7.41 -0.85
N LEU A 187 -10.29 7.65 -2.14
CA LEU A 187 -10.59 6.59 -3.11
C LEU A 187 -9.43 5.61 -3.29
N ALA A 188 -8.20 6.10 -3.30
CA ALA A 188 -7.00 5.27 -3.39
C ALA A 188 -6.86 4.29 -2.23
N ASN A 189 -7.53 4.51 -1.10
CA ASN A 189 -7.60 3.62 0.08
C ASN A 189 -6.23 3.15 0.61
N HIS A 190 -5.15 3.93 0.41
CA HIS A 190 -3.83 3.63 0.95
C HIS A 190 -3.44 4.61 2.07
N VAL A 191 -4.07 4.43 3.24
CA VAL A 191 -4.00 5.34 4.40
C VAL A 191 -2.56 5.65 4.84
N GLN A 192 -1.61 4.73 4.68
CA GLN A 192 -0.21 4.93 5.05
C GLN A 192 0.46 6.04 4.23
N MET A 193 0.23 6.10 2.92
CA MET A 193 0.80 7.15 2.07
C MET A 193 0.18 8.51 2.40
N THR A 194 -1.14 8.56 2.54
CA THR A 194 -1.85 9.75 3.01
C THR A 194 -1.29 10.25 4.34
N TYR A 195 -1.10 9.35 5.31
CA TYR A 195 -0.55 9.67 6.63
C TYR A 195 0.86 10.27 6.55
N TYR A 196 1.76 9.70 5.74
CA TYR A 196 3.10 10.23 5.57
C TYR A 196 3.10 11.63 4.96
N TYR A 197 2.21 11.89 4.02
CA TYR A 197 2.09 13.23 3.42
C TYR A 197 1.41 14.25 4.33
N LEU A 198 0.71 13.84 5.39
CA LEU A 198 0.26 14.78 6.42
C LEU A 198 1.45 15.50 7.09
N PHE A 199 2.60 14.84 7.27
CA PHE A 199 3.82 15.51 7.76
C PHE A 199 4.27 16.62 6.80
N VAL A 200 4.24 16.36 5.49
CA VAL A 200 4.57 17.35 4.46
C VAL A 200 3.57 18.53 4.50
N ILE A 201 2.28 18.23 4.45
CA ILE A 201 1.21 19.24 4.47
C ILE A 201 1.29 20.08 5.72
N PHE A 202 1.46 19.47 6.88
CA PHE A 202 1.57 20.16 8.16
C PHE A 202 2.78 21.10 8.20
N ALA A 203 3.95 20.63 7.78
CA ALA A 203 5.16 21.44 7.71
C ALA A 203 5.02 22.61 6.73
N MET A 204 4.44 22.37 5.54
CA MET A 204 4.17 23.41 4.56
C MET A 204 3.15 24.44 5.08
N VAL A 205 2.08 23.99 5.73
CA VAL A 205 1.07 24.89 6.34
C VAL A 205 1.72 25.76 7.42
N ILE A 206 2.55 25.21 8.30
CA ILE A 206 3.30 25.98 9.29
C ILE A 206 4.15 27.05 8.59
N ALA A 207 4.87 26.67 7.52
CA ALA A 207 5.68 27.62 6.77
C ALA A 207 4.85 28.75 6.15
N PHE A 208 3.70 28.44 5.56
CA PHE A 208 2.79 29.44 4.98
C PHE A 208 2.14 30.33 6.05
N VAL A 209 1.80 29.78 7.22
CA VAL A 209 1.31 30.55 8.37
C VAL A 209 2.36 31.55 8.83
N ILE A 210 3.61 31.11 9.02
CA ILE A 210 4.72 31.98 9.41
C ILE A 210 4.94 33.09 8.35
N GLU A 211 4.89 32.75 7.07
CA GLU A 211 5.06 33.71 5.99
C GLU A 211 3.90 34.72 5.93
N GLY A 212 2.66 34.25 6.05
CA GLY A 212 1.46 35.10 6.06
C GLY A 212 1.40 36.05 7.25
N LEU A 213 1.82 35.60 8.45
CA LEU A 213 1.89 36.44 9.63
C LEU A 213 3.00 37.48 9.59
N ARG A 214 4.15 37.15 8.93
CA ARG A 214 5.28 38.07 8.78
C ARG A 214 5.06 39.14 7.69
N ASN A 215 4.10 38.92 6.79
CA ASN A 215 3.81 39.84 5.70
C ASN A 215 2.40 40.45 5.79
N PRO A 216 2.25 41.59 6.47
CA PRO A 216 0.93 42.24 6.66
C PRO A 216 0.26 42.65 5.33
N GLN A 217 1.03 42.85 4.25
CA GLN A 217 0.50 43.21 2.93
C GLN A 217 -0.36 42.09 2.30
N THR A 218 -0.21 40.84 2.73
CA THR A 218 -1.01 39.71 2.28
C THR A 218 -2.32 39.52 3.07
N GLY A 219 -2.65 40.40 4.01
CA GLY A 219 -3.86 40.34 4.84
C GLY A 219 -3.64 39.73 6.23
N GLY A 220 -2.36 39.40 6.59
CA GLY A 220 -1.97 38.97 7.94
C GLY A 220 -2.76 37.77 8.44
N TRP A 221 -3.15 37.79 9.74
CA TRP A 221 -3.86 36.68 10.40
C TRP A 221 -5.23 36.35 9.77
N GLN A 222 -5.93 37.36 9.21
CA GLN A 222 -7.23 37.15 8.56
C GLN A 222 -7.10 36.30 7.28
N HIS A 223 -6.05 36.54 6.49
CA HIS A 223 -5.73 35.71 5.32
C HIS A 223 -5.40 34.26 5.74
N VAL A 224 -4.58 34.11 6.77
CA VAL A 224 -4.19 32.79 7.30
C VAL A 224 -5.43 32.00 7.76
N LEU A 225 -6.32 32.61 8.55
CA LEU A 225 -7.55 31.95 9.01
C LEU A 225 -8.45 31.57 7.84
N LYS A 226 -8.62 32.44 6.83
CA LYS A 226 -9.41 32.10 5.64
C LYS A 226 -8.81 30.94 4.86
N ALA A 227 -7.48 30.92 4.68
CA ALA A 227 -6.79 29.83 3.98
C ALA A 227 -6.94 28.50 4.74
N LEU A 228 -6.74 28.50 6.07
CA LEU A 228 -6.94 27.31 6.91
C LEU A 228 -8.38 26.82 6.85
N ALA A 229 -9.38 27.72 6.96
CA ALA A 229 -10.78 27.35 6.86
C ALA A 229 -11.12 26.72 5.50
N VAL A 230 -10.61 27.30 4.40
CA VAL A 230 -10.76 26.77 3.05
C VAL A 230 -10.17 25.36 2.93
N CYS A 231 -8.95 25.14 3.43
CA CYS A 231 -8.31 23.83 3.42
C CYS A 231 -9.11 22.81 4.26
N ALA A 232 -9.55 23.20 5.47
CA ALA A 232 -10.31 22.32 6.35
C ALA A 232 -11.68 21.94 5.75
N VAL A 233 -12.42 22.91 5.20
CA VAL A 233 -13.72 22.66 4.55
C VAL A 233 -13.52 21.82 3.28
N GLY A 234 -12.50 22.13 2.46
CA GLY A 234 -12.20 21.36 1.27
C GLY A 234 -11.86 19.90 1.60
N ALA A 235 -10.98 19.67 2.58
CA ALA A 235 -10.62 18.34 3.05
C ALA A 235 -11.83 17.59 3.62
N ALA A 236 -12.67 18.26 4.42
CA ALA A 236 -13.89 17.66 4.97
C ALA A 236 -14.87 17.21 3.87
N ILE A 237 -15.13 18.07 2.86
CA ILE A 237 -15.96 17.68 1.71
C ILE A 237 -15.34 16.50 0.99
N GLY A 238 -14.03 16.54 0.70
CA GLY A 238 -13.33 15.45 0.01
C GLY A 238 -13.39 14.13 0.76
N ILE A 239 -13.16 14.13 2.06
CA ILE A 239 -13.30 12.95 2.93
C ILE A 239 -14.73 12.40 2.88
N CYS A 240 -15.74 13.29 2.94
CA CYS A 240 -17.14 12.90 2.89
C CYS A 240 -17.55 12.30 1.53
N LEU A 241 -16.91 12.68 0.40
CA LEU A 241 -17.21 12.09 -0.92
C LEU A 241 -17.04 10.56 -0.97
N ASN A 242 -16.18 10.01 -0.13
CA ASN A 242 -15.93 8.56 -0.03
C ASN A 242 -15.93 8.08 1.44
N LEU A 243 -16.85 8.62 2.24
CA LEU A 243 -16.92 8.34 3.68
C LEU A 243 -17.17 6.85 3.96
N SER A 244 -17.97 6.17 3.12
CA SER A 244 -18.25 4.74 3.27
C SER A 244 -16.97 3.90 3.28
N ASN A 245 -16.07 4.16 2.33
CA ASN A 245 -14.80 3.43 2.25
C ASN A 245 -13.91 3.70 3.47
N LEU A 246 -13.72 4.97 3.83
CA LEU A 246 -12.86 5.37 4.93
C LEU A 246 -13.38 4.86 6.29
N TYR A 247 -14.69 5.00 6.54
CA TYR A 247 -15.31 4.60 7.78
C TYR A 247 -15.23 3.08 8.01
N HIS A 248 -15.55 2.28 6.99
CA HIS A 248 -15.50 0.82 7.12
C HIS A 248 -14.07 0.29 7.13
N THR A 249 -13.13 0.94 6.44
CA THR A 249 -11.70 0.67 6.56
C THR A 249 -11.20 0.94 7.99
N TRP A 250 -11.66 2.03 8.61
CA TRP A 250 -11.31 2.35 10.00
C TRP A 250 -11.89 1.36 11.00
N LEU A 251 -13.18 1.00 10.87
CA LEU A 251 -13.82 -0.01 11.73
C LEU A 251 -13.10 -1.36 11.62
N TYR A 252 -12.88 -1.82 10.39
CA TYR A 252 -12.18 -3.07 10.15
C TYR A 252 -10.75 -3.08 10.68
N GLY A 253 -10.07 -1.95 10.56
CA GLY A 253 -8.70 -1.77 11.07
C GLY A 253 -8.56 -2.06 12.56
N GLN A 254 -9.62 -1.88 13.36
CA GLN A 254 -9.60 -2.15 14.79
C GLN A 254 -9.59 -3.65 15.11
N GLU A 255 -10.24 -4.48 14.30
CA GLU A 255 -10.32 -5.93 14.46
C GLU A 255 -9.21 -6.68 13.68
N SER A 256 -8.50 -5.98 12.80
CA SER A 256 -7.43 -6.57 11.98
C SER A 256 -6.08 -6.55 12.69
N MET A 257 -5.05 -7.11 12.04
CA MET A 257 -3.64 -7.02 12.49
C MET A 257 -3.19 -5.61 12.85
N ARG A 258 -3.85 -4.58 12.35
CA ARG A 258 -3.57 -3.16 12.65
C ARG A 258 -4.26 -2.66 13.93
N GLY A 259 -5.15 -3.46 14.53
CA GLY A 259 -5.77 -3.21 15.83
C GLY A 259 -4.84 -3.56 16.99
N LYS A 260 -5.26 -3.22 18.21
CA LYS A 260 -4.56 -3.61 19.43
C LYS A 260 -4.82 -5.10 19.72
N SER A 261 -3.79 -5.87 20.05
CA SER A 261 -3.97 -7.22 20.59
C SER A 261 -4.62 -7.18 21.99
N GLU A 262 -5.56 -8.08 22.23
CA GLU A 262 -6.08 -8.30 23.58
C GLU A 262 -5.19 -9.25 24.41
N LEU A 263 -4.21 -9.93 23.76
CA LEU A 263 -3.24 -10.78 24.44
C LEU A 263 -2.17 -9.94 25.14
N VAL A 264 -1.89 -10.30 26.38
CA VAL A 264 -0.71 -9.81 27.12
C VAL A 264 0.43 -10.75 26.82
N LYS A 265 1.35 -10.35 25.94
CA LYS A 265 2.53 -11.14 25.57
C LYS A 265 3.61 -11.05 26.64
N GLN A 266 4.34 -12.15 26.85
CA GLN A 266 5.48 -12.19 27.79
C GLN A 266 6.63 -11.26 27.37
N ASN A 267 6.73 -10.94 26.07
CA ASN A 267 7.74 -10.02 25.54
C ASN A 267 7.13 -8.61 25.34
N ALA A 268 6.86 -7.94 26.46
CA ALA A 268 6.23 -6.60 26.46
C ALA A 268 7.07 -5.55 25.72
N GLY A 269 8.39 -5.74 25.56
CA GLY A 269 9.27 -4.80 24.85
C GLY A 269 9.01 -4.72 23.34
N ASN A 270 8.49 -5.76 22.72
CA ASN A 270 8.18 -5.76 21.28
C ASN A 270 6.80 -5.19 20.95
N GLN A 271 5.88 -5.14 21.90
CA GLN A 271 4.55 -4.59 21.69
C GLN A 271 4.57 -3.06 21.62
N THR A 272 3.82 -2.49 20.66
CA THR A 272 3.48 -1.08 20.69
C THR A 272 2.17 -0.82 21.45
N SER A 273 1.96 0.40 21.93
CA SER A 273 0.77 0.75 22.72
C SER A 273 -0.56 0.64 21.95
N SER A 274 -0.54 0.67 20.62
CA SER A 274 -1.76 0.84 19.83
C SER A 274 -1.78 0.19 18.46
N GLY A 275 -0.77 -0.61 18.09
CA GLY A 275 -0.65 -1.09 16.72
C GLY A 275 0.04 -2.44 16.56
N LEU A 276 0.90 -2.51 15.56
CA LEU A 276 1.70 -3.67 15.19
C LEU A 276 2.90 -3.84 16.15
N ASP A 277 3.50 -5.03 16.18
CA ASP A 277 4.72 -5.29 16.91
C ASP A 277 5.92 -4.54 16.27
N ARG A 278 6.89 -4.09 17.09
CA ARG A 278 8.06 -3.30 16.64
C ARG A 278 8.88 -4.00 15.56
N ASP A 279 9.17 -5.28 15.74
CA ASP A 279 9.94 -6.07 14.77
C ASP A 279 9.22 -6.15 13.43
N TYR A 280 7.90 -6.33 13.44
CA TYR A 280 7.10 -6.38 12.22
C TYR A 280 7.02 -5.01 11.51
N ILE A 281 6.94 -3.92 12.26
CA ILE A 281 6.96 -2.55 11.71
C ILE A 281 8.28 -2.27 11.01
N THR A 282 9.39 -2.62 11.68
CA THR A 282 10.76 -2.27 11.28
C THR A 282 11.45 -3.32 10.43
N GLN A 283 10.76 -4.39 10.06
CA GLN A 283 11.33 -5.48 9.24
C GLN A 283 11.94 -4.97 7.93
N TRP A 284 11.28 -4.03 7.25
CA TRP A 284 11.80 -3.30 6.09
C TRP A 284 12.33 -1.95 6.53
N SER A 285 13.53 -1.93 7.07
CA SER A 285 14.28 -0.73 7.44
C SER A 285 15.39 -0.46 6.45
N TYR A 286 15.54 0.78 6.04
CA TYR A 286 16.60 1.21 5.14
C TYR A 286 17.95 1.21 5.87
N GLY A 287 19.02 0.79 5.21
CA GLY A 287 20.37 0.94 5.74
C GLY A 287 20.79 2.42 5.80
N ILE A 288 21.61 2.79 6.78
CA ILE A 288 22.11 4.18 6.89
C ILE A 288 22.89 4.56 5.63
N ASP A 289 23.77 3.70 5.18
CA ASP A 289 24.55 3.85 3.95
C ASP A 289 23.70 3.63 2.67
N GLU A 290 22.61 2.89 2.75
CA GLU A 290 21.64 2.74 1.67
C GLU A 290 20.98 4.08 1.29
N THR A 291 21.00 5.08 2.17
CA THR A 291 20.51 6.44 1.88
C THR A 291 21.21 7.06 0.67
N TRP A 292 22.43 6.65 0.35
CA TRP A 292 23.16 7.12 -0.82
C TRP A 292 22.53 6.69 -2.17
N THR A 293 21.53 5.81 -2.15
CA THR A 293 20.75 5.51 -3.36
C THR A 293 20.03 6.75 -3.92
N LEU A 294 19.74 7.76 -3.10
CA LEU A 294 19.23 9.05 -3.55
C LEU A 294 20.16 9.72 -4.58
N LEU A 295 21.47 9.45 -4.52
CA LEU A 295 22.50 9.98 -5.43
C LEU A 295 23.00 8.93 -6.43
N VAL A 296 23.21 7.70 -5.98
CA VAL A 296 23.81 6.60 -6.76
C VAL A 296 22.88 5.38 -6.69
N PRO A 297 22.11 5.08 -7.75
CA PRO A 297 21.05 4.05 -7.69
C PRO A 297 21.51 2.68 -7.15
N ASN A 298 22.70 2.23 -7.59
CA ASN A 298 23.24 0.94 -7.16
C ASN A 298 24.14 1.02 -5.92
N ALA A 299 23.91 1.99 -5.00
CA ALA A 299 24.69 2.06 -3.75
C ALA A 299 24.62 0.76 -2.94
N LYS A 300 23.53 0.00 -3.06
CA LYS A 300 23.36 -1.36 -2.47
C LYS A 300 22.84 -2.39 -3.50
N GLY A 301 23.20 -2.23 -4.78
CA GLY A 301 22.98 -3.24 -5.83
C GLY A 301 21.61 -3.26 -6.52
N GLY A 302 20.70 -2.40 -6.13
CA GLY A 302 19.40 -2.26 -6.80
C GLY A 302 18.32 -3.20 -6.29
N ALA A 303 17.85 -4.17 -7.10
CA ALA A 303 16.76 -5.09 -6.75
C ALA A 303 17.28 -6.46 -6.25
N SER A 304 16.46 -7.16 -5.49
CA SER A 304 16.71 -8.53 -5.04
C SER A 304 16.43 -9.55 -6.15
N VAL A 305 17.18 -9.42 -7.27
CA VAL A 305 17.15 -10.36 -8.39
C VAL A 305 18.49 -11.08 -8.48
N PRO A 306 18.61 -12.26 -9.13
CA PRO A 306 19.87 -12.97 -9.24
C PRO A 306 21.01 -12.12 -9.81
N MET A 307 22.20 -12.22 -9.24
CA MET A 307 23.41 -11.52 -9.71
C MET A 307 23.73 -11.87 -11.17
N ALA A 308 23.44 -13.11 -11.59
CA ALA A 308 23.62 -13.58 -12.95
C ALA A 308 22.83 -12.79 -14.02
N GLN A 309 21.81 -12.02 -13.62
CA GLN A 309 21.06 -11.15 -14.54
C GLN A 309 21.75 -9.79 -14.79
N ASN A 310 22.83 -9.48 -14.07
CA ASN A 310 23.53 -8.21 -14.23
C ASN A 310 24.74 -8.39 -15.16
N GLU A 311 24.60 -7.96 -16.43
CA GLU A 311 25.64 -8.09 -17.44
C GLU A 311 26.99 -7.46 -17.04
N LEU A 312 26.96 -6.33 -16.31
CA LEU A 312 28.18 -5.68 -15.86
C LEU A 312 28.88 -6.47 -14.76
N ALA A 313 28.14 -6.98 -13.81
CA ALA A 313 28.66 -7.85 -12.76
C ALA A 313 29.27 -9.13 -13.36
N MET A 314 28.55 -9.74 -14.32
CA MET A 314 28.99 -11.00 -14.95
C MET A 314 30.29 -10.88 -15.78
N LYS A 315 30.69 -9.66 -16.20
CA LYS A 315 32.02 -9.43 -16.81
C LYS A 315 33.18 -9.63 -15.83
N HIS A 316 32.90 -9.60 -14.53
CA HIS A 316 33.88 -9.81 -13.45
C HIS A 316 33.64 -11.13 -12.72
N ALA A 317 32.70 -11.96 -13.18
CA ALA A 317 32.37 -13.24 -12.55
C ALA A 317 33.46 -14.30 -12.82
N ASP A 318 33.78 -15.05 -11.77
CA ASP A 318 34.55 -16.26 -11.88
C ASP A 318 33.66 -17.42 -12.35
N ASN A 319 34.12 -18.13 -13.36
CA ASN A 319 33.39 -19.24 -13.98
C ASN A 319 33.12 -20.41 -13.03
N ASP A 320 33.93 -20.58 -12.01
CA ASP A 320 33.77 -21.65 -11.01
C ASP A 320 32.53 -21.47 -10.15
N TYR A 321 31.95 -20.22 -10.05
CA TYR A 321 30.82 -19.88 -9.20
C TYR A 321 29.54 -19.52 -9.97
N LEU A 322 29.46 -19.72 -11.28
CA LEU A 322 28.32 -19.33 -12.11
C LEU A 322 26.98 -19.86 -11.58
N GLY A 323 26.94 -21.09 -11.06
CA GLY A 323 25.75 -21.69 -10.46
C GLY A 323 25.29 -20.97 -9.17
N ILE A 324 26.24 -20.44 -8.42
CA ILE A 324 25.98 -19.72 -7.16
C ILE A 324 25.39 -18.34 -7.46
N TYR A 325 25.87 -17.64 -8.52
CA TYR A 325 25.36 -16.32 -8.90
C TYR A 325 23.92 -16.33 -9.44
N GLN A 326 23.36 -17.50 -9.74
CA GLN A 326 21.93 -17.69 -10.01
C GLN A 326 21.08 -17.58 -8.73
N GLN A 327 21.67 -17.81 -7.58
CA GLN A 327 20.97 -17.85 -6.27
C GLN A 327 21.27 -16.60 -5.43
N ILE A 328 22.46 -16.00 -5.55
CA ILE A 328 22.83 -14.77 -4.84
C ILE A 328 22.17 -13.57 -5.50
N GLY A 329 21.55 -12.69 -4.69
CA GLY A 329 20.91 -11.47 -5.15
C GLY A 329 21.88 -10.35 -5.50
N GLN A 330 21.47 -9.45 -6.40
CA GLN A 330 22.20 -8.21 -6.67
C GLN A 330 22.20 -7.26 -5.48
N TYR A 331 21.11 -7.22 -4.72
CA TYR A 331 20.93 -6.36 -3.55
C TYR A 331 21.67 -6.93 -2.34
N TRP A 332 22.44 -6.07 -1.65
CA TRP A 332 23.20 -6.41 -0.43
C TRP A 332 22.96 -5.41 0.71
N GLY A 333 21.77 -4.74 0.73
CA GLY A 333 21.38 -3.83 1.81
C GLY A 333 20.72 -4.54 2.98
N GLU A 334 20.14 -3.73 3.89
CA GLU A 334 19.60 -4.20 5.17
C GLU A 334 18.14 -4.70 5.11
N GLN A 335 17.43 -4.46 4.02
CA GLN A 335 16.06 -4.92 3.86
C GLN A 335 16.05 -6.43 3.53
N PRO A 336 15.04 -7.21 3.95
CA PRO A 336 14.92 -8.63 3.60
C PRO A 336 14.90 -8.87 2.09
N MET A 337 14.23 -7.98 1.36
CA MET A 337 14.18 -7.93 -0.10
C MET A 337 13.75 -6.53 -0.55
N THR A 338 14.10 -6.16 -1.78
CA THR A 338 13.62 -4.93 -2.41
C THR A 338 13.43 -5.10 -3.91
N ALA A 339 12.46 -4.42 -4.48
CA ALA A 339 12.25 -4.37 -5.93
C ALA A 339 13.11 -3.26 -6.60
N GLY A 340 13.87 -2.50 -5.84
CA GLY A 340 14.79 -1.47 -6.35
C GLY A 340 15.02 -0.33 -5.35
N PRO A 341 15.93 0.60 -5.68
CA PRO A 341 16.34 1.71 -4.83
C PRO A 341 15.38 2.90 -4.90
N VAL A 342 15.43 3.78 -3.89
CA VAL A 342 14.85 5.11 -3.95
C VAL A 342 15.86 6.06 -4.58
N TYR A 343 15.61 6.51 -5.82
CA TYR A 343 16.49 7.41 -6.56
C TYR A 343 15.71 8.61 -7.11
N VAL A 344 16.18 9.82 -6.80
CA VAL A 344 15.49 11.08 -7.13
C VAL A 344 16.13 11.83 -8.31
N GLY A 345 17.20 11.29 -8.91
CA GLY A 345 17.99 11.94 -9.93
C GLY A 345 19.22 12.66 -9.36
N ALA A 346 20.41 12.31 -9.86
CA ALA A 346 21.68 12.86 -9.33
C ALA A 346 21.76 14.40 -9.48
N PHE A 347 21.38 14.93 -10.63
CA PHE A 347 21.35 16.38 -10.86
C PHE A 347 20.26 17.08 -10.03
N VAL A 348 19.14 16.40 -9.79
CA VAL A 348 18.05 16.92 -8.95
C VAL A 348 18.50 17.10 -7.51
N LEU A 349 19.27 16.15 -6.99
CA LEU A 349 19.85 16.26 -5.64
C LEU A 349 20.82 17.45 -5.55
N MET A 350 21.63 17.69 -6.59
CA MET A 350 22.47 18.87 -6.66
C MET A 350 21.64 20.17 -6.65
N LEU A 351 20.56 20.24 -7.40
CA LEU A 351 19.63 21.38 -7.37
C LEU A 351 18.94 21.55 -6.01
N PHE A 352 18.62 20.46 -5.32
CA PHE A 352 18.09 20.50 -3.96
C PHE A 352 19.08 21.14 -2.99
N VAL A 353 20.35 20.71 -3.01
CA VAL A 353 21.42 21.30 -2.20
C VAL A 353 21.60 22.79 -2.55
N LEU A 354 21.59 23.15 -3.84
CA LEU A 354 21.61 24.55 -4.28
C LEU A 354 20.40 25.33 -3.76
N GLY A 355 19.23 24.69 -3.67
CA GLY A 355 17.99 25.26 -3.14
C GLY A 355 18.14 25.73 -1.68
N LEU A 356 18.92 25.02 -0.88
CA LEU A 356 19.17 25.41 0.51
C LEU A 356 19.89 26.77 0.62
N PHE A 357 20.66 27.15 -0.39
CA PHE A 357 21.34 28.44 -0.45
C PHE A 357 20.48 29.51 -1.13
N VAL A 358 19.84 29.19 -2.25
CA VAL A 358 19.17 30.14 -3.14
C VAL A 358 17.76 30.51 -2.70
N VAL A 359 16.99 29.52 -2.22
CA VAL A 359 15.59 29.72 -1.81
C VAL A 359 15.54 30.41 -0.44
N LYS A 360 14.70 31.43 -0.32
CA LYS A 360 14.50 32.18 0.92
C LYS A 360 13.10 31.87 1.50
N GLY A 361 12.93 32.11 2.79
CA GLY A 361 11.64 31.96 3.47
C GLY A 361 11.50 30.65 4.27
N PRO A 362 10.39 30.49 5.01
CA PRO A 362 10.18 29.36 5.91
C PRO A 362 9.93 28.04 5.17
N LEU A 363 9.37 28.08 3.95
CA LEU A 363 9.06 26.88 3.16
C LEU A 363 10.29 26.00 2.93
N LYS A 364 11.46 26.60 2.66
CA LYS A 364 12.73 25.87 2.49
C LYS A 364 13.04 25.00 3.72
N TRP A 365 12.89 25.57 4.90
CA TRP A 365 13.22 24.88 6.15
C TRP A 365 12.21 23.79 6.49
N ALA A 366 10.93 24.03 6.17
CA ALA A 366 9.90 23.02 6.29
C ALA A 366 10.18 21.80 5.41
N LEU A 367 10.50 22.03 4.13
CA LEU A 367 10.85 20.95 3.20
C LEU A 367 12.11 20.19 3.65
N LEU A 368 13.17 20.90 4.08
CA LEU A 368 14.39 20.29 4.59
C LEU A 368 14.10 19.45 5.85
N ALA A 369 13.33 19.99 6.79
CA ALA A 369 13.03 19.30 8.05
C ALA A 369 12.29 17.97 7.82
N VAL A 370 11.27 17.95 6.95
CA VAL A 370 10.55 16.71 6.66
C VAL A 370 11.34 15.77 5.77
N THR A 371 12.26 16.26 4.93
CA THR A 371 13.22 15.41 4.20
C THR A 371 14.12 14.67 5.19
N ILE A 372 14.74 15.39 6.12
CA ILE A 372 15.59 14.77 7.16
C ILE A 372 14.77 13.82 8.01
N LEU A 373 13.57 14.21 8.43
CA LEU A 373 12.67 13.36 9.20
C LEU A 373 12.39 12.04 8.48
N SER A 374 12.09 12.09 7.18
CA SER A 374 11.79 10.88 6.40
C SER A 374 13.00 9.95 6.28
N VAL A 375 14.19 10.51 6.11
CA VAL A 375 15.44 9.73 6.08
C VAL A 375 15.68 9.05 7.43
N LEU A 376 15.62 9.79 8.54
CA LEU A 376 15.85 9.23 9.87
C LEU A 376 14.84 8.13 10.23
N LEU A 377 13.55 8.32 9.89
CA LEU A 377 12.51 7.32 10.14
C LEU A 377 12.61 6.11 9.20
N SER A 378 13.14 6.27 7.99
CA SER A 378 13.35 5.14 7.07
C SER A 378 14.38 4.14 7.58
N TRP A 379 15.34 4.57 8.43
CA TRP A 379 16.34 3.70 9.03
C TRP A 379 15.75 2.70 10.05
N GLY A 380 14.56 2.96 10.59
CA GLY A 380 13.79 2.04 11.42
C GLY A 380 14.63 1.34 12.49
N ARG A 381 14.83 0.01 12.36
CA ARG A 381 15.64 -0.79 13.30
C ARG A 381 17.12 -0.35 13.38
N ASN A 382 17.63 0.27 12.32
CA ASN A 382 19.02 0.76 12.29
C ASN A 382 19.19 2.06 13.08
N PHE A 383 18.07 2.67 13.54
CA PHE A 383 18.06 3.83 14.45
C PHE A 383 16.87 3.78 15.43
N MET A 384 16.78 2.67 16.20
CA MET A 384 15.65 2.41 17.10
C MET A 384 15.35 3.53 18.10
N PRO A 385 16.33 4.21 18.77
CA PRO A 385 15.99 5.25 19.74
C PRO A 385 15.12 6.38 19.14
N PHE A 386 15.31 6.72 17.87
CA PHE A 386 14.49 7.70 17.18
C PHE A 386 13.16 7.11 16.69
N THR A 387 13.18 5.87 16.23
CA THR A 387 12.00 5.14 15.77
C THR A 387 11.04 4.89 16.92
N ASP A 388 11.50 4.48 18.09
CA ASP A 388 10.68 4.28 19.29
C ASP A 388 9.95 5.54 19.73
N LEU A 389 10.58 6.71 19.62
CA LEU A 389 9.92 7.99 19.89
C LEU A 389 8.64 8.14 19.06
N PHE A 390 8.65 7.72 17.78
CA PHE A 390 7.49 7.78 16.91
C PHE A 390 6.49 6.66 17.17
N LEU A 391 6.97 5.45 17.44
CA LEU A 391 6.12 4.30 17.75
C LEU A 391 5.31 4.51 19.03
N ASP A 392 5.90 5.18 20.04
CA ASP A 392 5.30 5.33 21.35
C ASP A 392 4.46 6.63 21.49
N TYR A 393 4.87 7.72 20.84
CA TYR A 393 4.28 9.04 21.07
C TYR A 393 3.54 9.65 19.88
N VAL A 394 3.85 9.22 18.63
CA VAL A 394 3.18 9.81 17.46
C VAL A 394 1.92 9.02 17.13
N PRO A 395 0.73 9.64 17.19
CA PRO A 395 -0.53 8.95 16.98
C PRO A 395 -0.56 8.21 15.64
N LEU A 396 -1.07 6.98 15.63
CA LEU A 396 -1.27 6.12 14.46
C LEU A 396 0.02 5.62 13.77
N TYR A 397 1.22 6.10 14.13
CA TYR A 397 2.46 5.68 13.48
C TYR A 397 2.69 4.16 13.57
N ALA A 398 2.44 3.57 14.74
CA ALA A 398 2.56 2.14 14.98
C ALA A 398 1.53 1.24 14.25
N LYS A 399 0.62 1.82 13.47
CA LYS A 399 -0.35 1.05 12.66
C LYS A 399 0.16 0.70 11.27
N PHE A 400 1.33 1.18 10.89
CA PHE A 400 1.91 1.01 9.56
C PHE A 400 3.22 0.25 9.64
N ARG A 401 3.43 -0.66 8.68
CA ARG A 401 4.67 -1.42 8.52
C ARG A 401 5.54 -0.84 7.40
N THR A 402 6.76 -1.39 7.23
CA THR A 402 7.66 -1.01 6.13
C THR A 402 8.04 0.46 6.22
N VAL A 403 8.79 0.80 7.27
CA VAL A 403 9.19 2.19 7.58
C VAL A 403 10.00 2.82 6.44
N ALA A 404 10.74 2.04 5.64
CA ALA A 404 11.44 2.52 4.45
C ALA A 404 10.54 3.27 3.46
N SER A 405 9.23 2.93 3.40
CA SER A 405 8.27 3.59 2.51
C SER A 405 8.08 5.10 2.80
N ILE A 406 8.51 5.60 3.96
CA ILE A 406 8.41 7.02 4.31
C ILE A 406 9.32 7.90 3.44
N LEU A 407 10.29 7.33 2.72
CA LEU A 407 11.14 8.04 1.78
C LEU A 407 10.38 8.68 0.61
N VAL A 408 9.10 8.33 0.38
CA VAL A 408 8.21 9.05 -0.55
C VAL A 408 8.10 10.55 -0.22
N ILE A 409 8.33 10.92 1.05
CA ILE A 409 8.45 12.33 1.47
C ILE A 409 9.70 12.97 0.83
N ALA A 410 10.86 12.32 0.92
CA ALA A 410 12.09 12.81 0.31
C ALA A 410 11.96 12.92 -1.21
N GLU A 411 11.31 11.91 -1.85
CA GLU A 411 11.02 11.94 -3.29
C GLU A 411 10.09 13.08 -3.72
N PHE A 412 9.30 13.63 -2.81
CA PHE A 412 8.48 14.81 -3.08
C PHE A 412 9.21 16.13 -2.77
N THR A 413 9.86 16.20 -1.60
CA THR A 413 10.43 17.46 -1.10
C THR A 413 11.72 17.83 -1.79
N ILE A 414 12.54 16.86 -2.19
CA ILE A 414 13.77 17.07 -2.94
C ILE A 414 13.48 17.69 -4.32
N PRO A 415 12.62 17.12 -5.19
CA PRO A 415 12.24 17.74 -6.45
C PRO A 415 11.56 19.10 -6.29
N LEU A 416 10.69 19.28 -5.30
CA LEU A 416 9.99 20.54 -5.08
C LEU A 416 10.99 21.67 -4.75
N LEU A 417 11.93 21.43 -3.81
CA LEU A 417 12.93 22.45 -3.45
C LEU A 417 13.92 22.69 -4.60
N ALA A 418 14.32 21.64 -5.33
CA ALA A 418 15.14 21.74 -6.53
C ALA A 418 14.49 22.65 -7.59
N MET A 419 13.19 22.46 -7.83
CA MET A 419 12.45 23.27 -8.78
C MET A 419 12.24 24.71 -8.30
N LEU A 420 12.02 24.95 -7.01
CA LEU A 420 11.98 26.29 -6.42
C LEU A 420 13.33 27.02 -6.61
N ALA A 421 14.44 26.31 -6.46
CA ALA A 421 15.78 26.84 -6.75
C ALA A 421 15.92 27.25 -8.22
N LEU A 422 15.59 26.32 -9.15
CA LEU A 422 15.72 26.57 -10.57
C LEU A 422 14.82 27.72 -11.03
N LYS A 423 13.57 27.80 -10.53
CA LYS A 423 12.68 28.94 -10.76
C LYS A 423 13.33 30.24 -10.34
N LYS A 424 13.92 30.28 -9.15
CA LYS A 424 14.59 31.46 -8.62
C LYS A 424 15.78 31.90 -9.49
N LEU A 425 16.56 30.92 -9.99
CA LEU A 425 17.70 31.21 -10.89
C LEU A 425 17.24 31.68 -12.27
N VAL A 426 16.13 31.18 -12.79
CA VAL A 426 15.56 31.65 -14.08
C VAL A 426 14.97 33.06 -13.93
N ASP A 427 14.29 33.34 -12.82
CA ASP A 427 13.67 34.62 -12.54
C ASP A 427 14.72 35.69 -12.14
N GLN A 428 15.88 35.31 -11.59
CA GLN A 428 16.97 36.18 -11.15
C GLN A 428 18.35 35.61 -11.56
N PRO A 429 18.71 35.66 -12.85
CA PRO A 429 19.96 35.07 -13.36
C PRO A 429 21.24 35.62 -12.73
N GLU A 430 21.20 36.84 -12.21
CA GLU A 430 22.33 37.50 -11.54
C GLU A 430 22.81 36.73 -10.30
N LEU A 431 21.93 35.93 -9.67
CA LEU A 431 22.30 35.11 -8.51
C LEU A 431 23.41 34.12 -8.83
N LEU A 432 23.42 33.57 -10.05
CA LEU A 432 24.49 32.69 -10.51
C LEU A 432 25.85 33.42 -10.65
N LYS A 433 25.83 34.74 -10.91
CA LYS A 433 27.04 35.55 -11.02
C LYS A 433 27.52 36.02 -9.64
N THR A 434 26.63 36.59 -8.85
CA THR A 434 26.97 37.19 -7.55
C THR A 434 27.25 36.14 -6.47
N HIS A 435 26.64 34.94 -6.56
CA HIS A 435 26.76 33.90 -5.55
C HIS A 435 27.26 32.56 -6.15
N ALA A 436 28.20 32.62 -7.08
CA ALA A 436 28.79 31.46 -7.76
C ALA A 436 29.29 30.38 -6.79
N LYS A 437 29.76 30.78 -5.59
CA LYS A 437 30.19 29.87 -4.55
C LYS A 437 29.10 28.83 -4.15
N TRP A 438 27.82 29.20 -4.17
CA TRP A 438 26.72 28.29 -3.84
C TRP A 438 26.61 27.17 -4.87
N LEU A 439 26.76 27.49 -6.17
CA LEU A 439 26.76 26.48 -7.22
C LEU A 439 27.96 25.55 -7.09
N TYR A 440 29.16 26.06 -6.86
CA TYR A 440 30.38 25.25 -6.71
C TYR A 440 30.32 24.40 -5.44
N THR A 441 29.78 24.91 -4.32
CA THR A 441 29.60 24.14 -3.10
C THR A 441 28.61 22.99 -3.31
N SER A 442 27.46 23.27 -3.97
CA SER A 442 26.46 22.22 -4.27
C SER A 442 27.03 21.16 -5.20
N PHE A 443 27.82 21.56 -6.21
CA PHE A 443 28.52 20.64 -7.08
C PHE A 443 29.51 19.75 -6.30
N ALA A 444 30.33 20.35 -5.43
CA ALA A 444 31.31 19.61 -4.63
C ALA A 444 30.64 18.62 -3.66
N LEU A 445 29.50 19.00 -3.05
CA LEU A 445 28.76 18.17 -2.13
C LEU A 445 27.99 17.02 -2.80
N THR A 446 27.87 17.02 -4.13
CA THR A 446 27.15 15.98 -4.88
C THR A 446 28.05 15.30 -5.91
N ALA A 447 28.49 15.98 -6.96
CA ALA A 447 29.42 15.41 -7.94
C ALA A 447 30.76 15.01 -7.30
N GLY A 448 31.30 15.86 -6.39
CA GLY A 448 32.53 15.55 -5.64
C GLY A 448 32.38 14.28 -4.81
N VAL A 449 31.26 14.08 -4.13
CA VAL A 449 30.97 12.86 -3.36
C VAL A 449 30.83 11.64 -4.29
N ALA A 450 30.10 11.75 -5.40
CA ALA A 450 30.00 10.68 -6.38
C ALA A 450 31.37 10.29 -6.98
N LEU A 451 32.24 11.28 -7.23
CA LEU A 451 33.61 11.06 -7.70
C LEU A 451 34.47 10.34 -6.64
N LEU A 452 34.38 10.77 -5.38
CA LEU A 452 35.10 10.09 -4.27
C LEU A 452 34.66 8.63 -4.13
N PHE A 453 33.36 8.35 -4.23
CA PHE A 453 32.84 6.99 -4.21
C PHE A 453 33.33 6.16 -5.42
N ALA A 454 33.40 6.77 -6.60
CA ALA A 454 33.92 6.11 -7.81
C ALA A 454 35.42 5.76 -7.69
N LEU A 455 36.23 6.65 -7.11
CA LEU A 455 37.67 6.48 -7.01
C LEU A 455 38.11 5.60 -5.81
N MET A 456 37.32 5.63 -4.73
CA MET A 456 37.64 4.95 -3.47
C MET A 456 36.44 4.15 -2.92
N PRO A 457 35.83 3.24 -3.72
CA PRO A 457 34.56 2.57 -3.35
C PRO A 457 34.69 1.79 -2.04
N LYS A 458 35.75 1.03 -1.82
CA LYS A 458 35.97 0.21 -0.62
C LYS A 458 36.31 1.02 0.63
N LEU A 459 36.71 2.30 0.50
CA LEU A 459 36.98 3.16 1.66
C LEU A 459 35.67 3.69 2.28
N PHE A 460 34.71 4.06 1.44
CA PHE A 460 33.42 4.63 1.88
C PHE A 460 32.35 3.57 2.09
N PHE A 461 32.45 2.46 1.39
CA PHE A 461 31.59 1.29 1.51
C PHE A 461 32.48 0.05 1.69
N PRO A 462 32.84 -0.29 2.95
CA PRO A 462 33.69 -1.46 3.21
C PRO A 462 32.97 -2.78 2.97
N ASP A 463 31.63 -2.81 3.18
CA ASP A 463 30.83 -4.02 3.19
C ASP A 463 30.01 -4.14 1.90
N TYR A 464 30.32 -5.18 1.12
CA TYR A 464 29.62 -5.56 -0.10
C TYR A 464 28.88 -6.89 0.04
N VAL A 465 28.76 -7.44 1.24
CA VAL A 465 28.00 -8.65 1.56
C VAL A 465 27.19 -8.37 2.82
N SER A 466 25.88 -8.64 2.77
CA SER A 466 25.02 -8.41 3.93
C SER A 466 25.21 -9.48 5.02
N SER A 467 24.85 -9.14 6.26
CA SER A 467 24.90 -10.09 7.39
C SER A 467 24.03 -11.32 7.16
N SER A 468 22.88 -11.16 6.49
CA SER A 468 21.98 -12.26 6.15
C SER A 468 22.57 -13.19 5.08
N GLU A 469 23.28 -12.65 4.08
CA GLU A 469 24.01 -13.45 3.10
C GLU A 469 25.17 -14.21 3.73
N MET A 470 25.93 -13.58 4.63
CA MET A 470 27.00 -14.25 5.37
C MET A 470 26.45 -15.43 6.20
N GLN A 471 25.29 -15.24 6.82
CA GLN A 471 24.63 -16.32 7.57
C GLN A 471 24.17 -17.44 6.63
N ALA A 472 23.58 -17.12 5.49
CA ALA A 472 23.14 -18.11 4.48
C ALA A 472 24.32 -18.92 3.91
N MET A 473 25.48 -18.28 3.74
CA MET A 473 26.71 -18.91 3.24
C MET A 473 27.55 -19.61 4.32
N SER A 474 27.12 -19.59 5.60
CA SER A 474 27.86 -20.14 6.74
C SER A 474 28.16 -21.65 6.63
N GLN A 475 27.43 -22.39 5.79
CA GLN A 475 27.63 -23.82 5.55
C GLN A 475 28.71 -24.12 4.47
N ILE A 476 29.16 -23.08 3.75
CA ILE A 476 30.22 -23.23 2.73
C ILE A 476 31.57 -23.36 3.44
N PRO A 477 32.43 -24.35 3.09
CA PRO A 477 33.77 -24.49 3.66
C PRO A 477 34.60 -23.20 3.49
N ALA A 478 35.42 -22.86 4.51
CA ALA A 478 36.11 -21.57 4.56
C ALA A 478 37.11 -21.38 3.38
N ASP A 479 37.69 -22.45 2.87
CA ASP A 479 38.61 -22.46 1.72
C ASP A 479 37.90 -22.10 0.40
N GLN A 480 36.61 -22.40 0.28
CA GLN A 480 35.76 -22.05 -0.87
C GLN A 480 35.05 -20.71 -0.67
N LEU A 481 34.70 -20.37 0.58
CA LEU A 481 33.96 -19.16 0.91
C LEU A 481 34.80 -17.88 0.65
N ALA A 482 36.07 -17.85 1.04
CA ALA A 482 36.90 -16.66 0.93
C ALA A 482 37.11 -16.20 -0.54
N PRO A 483 37.45 -17.08 -1.52
CA PRO A 483 37.53 -16.69 -2.92
C PRO A 483 36.18 -16.25 -3.51
N LEU A 484 35.08 -16.93 -3.14
CA LEU A 484 33.73 -16.54 -3.55
C LEU A 484 33.37 -15.13 -3.07
N LEU A 485 33.59 -14.81 -1.80
CA LEU A 485 33.31 -13.49 -1.23
C LEU A 485 34.17 -12.39 -1.88
N GLN A 486 35.43 -12.71 -2.18
CA GLN A 486 36.31 -11.79 -2.91
C GLN A 486 35.75 -11.48 -4.30
N ASN A 487 35.40 -12.49 -5.08
CA ASN A 487 34.86 -12.29 -6.41
C ASN A 487 33.49 -11.58 -6.39
N LEU A 488 32.60 -11.96 -5.49
CA LEU A 488 31.32 -11.29 -5.29
C LEU A 488 31.52 -9.79 -4.94
N THR A 489 32.48 -9.48 -4.10
CA THR A 489 32.86 -8.09 -3.79
C THR A 489 33.33 -7.34 -5.03
N GLU A 490 34.19 -7.93 -5.86
CA GLU A 490 34.68 -7.33 -7.09
C GLU A 490 33.54 -7.05 -8.08
N MET A 491 32.61 -7.99 -8.24
CA MET A 491 31.41 -7.82 -9.06
C MET A 491 30.55 -6.64 -8.58
N ARG A 492 30.28 -6.57 -7.27
CA ARG A 492 29.44 -5.52 -6.67
C ARG A 492 30.12 -4.15 -6.67
N VAL A 493 31.43 -4.10 -6.46
CA VAL A 493 32.23 -2.87 -6.60
C VAL A 493 32.17 -2.34 -8.03
N ALA A 494 32.24 -3.21 -9.04
CA ALA A 494 32.12 -2.78 -10.44
C ALA A 494 30.75 -2.14 -10.73
N VAL A 495 29.66 -2.75 -10.26
CA VAL A 495 28.29 -2.22 -10.40
C VAL A 495 28.12 -0.87 -9.70
N PHE A 496 28.58 -0.76 -8.47
CA PHE A 496 28.54 0.48 -7.68
C PHE A 496 29.34 1.61 -8.34
N THR A 497 30.61 1.33 -8.71
CA THR A 497 31.53 2.32 -9.32
C THR A 497 30.99 2.85 -10.65
N ALA A 498 30.41 1.99 -11.47
CA ALA A 498 29.79 2.41 -12.73
C ALA A 498 28.67 3.42 -12.53
N ASP A 499 27.81 3.22 -11.55
CA ASP A 499 26.72 4.15 -11.22
C ASP A 499 27.24 5.44 -10.53
N CYS A 500 28.34 5.37 -9.79
CA CYS A 500 29.00 6.58 -9.27
C CYS A 500 29.50 7.48 -10.41
N TRP A 501 30.18 6.91 -11.42
CA TRP A 501 30.60 7.63 -12.61
C TRP A 501 29.41 8.19 -13.40
N ARG A 502 28.34 7.40 -13.54
CA ARG A 502 27.11 7.86 -14.19
C ARG A 502 26.54 9.08 -13.48
N SER A 503 26.35 9.03 -12.16
CA SER A 503 25.83 10.14 -11.36
C SER A 503 26.74 11.37 -11.44
N PHE A 504 28.06 11.19 -11.39
CA PHE A 504 29.02 12.27 -11.57
C PHE A 504 28.83 12.99 -12.89
N TRP A 505 28.78 12.26 -14.02
CA TRP A 505 28.65 12.89 -15.34
C TRP A 505 27.29 13.55 -15.56
N ILE A 506 26.21 13.01 -15.04
CA ILE A 506 24.88 13.63 -15.06
C ILE A 506 24.92 15.00 -14.36
N ILE A 507 25.55 15.09 -13.20
CA ILE A 507 25.70 16.36 -12.48
C ILE A 507 26.61 17.33 -13.25
N VAL A 508 27.70 16.86 -13.82
CA VAL A 508 28.61 17.69 -14.64
C VAL A 508 27.88 18.31 -15.83
N ILE A 509 27.14 17.50 -16.60
CA ILE A 509 26.39 17.95 -17.76
C ILE A 509 25.29 18.96 -17.34
N GLY A 510 24.51 18.65 -16.32
CA GLY A 510 23.47 19.55 -15.81
C GLY A 510 24.05 20.89 -15.32
N THR A 511 25.18 20.82 -14.60
CA THR A 511 25.92 22.05 -14.17
C THR A 511 26.46 22.83 -15.34
N ALA A 512 26.93 22.17 -16.38
CA ALA A 512 27.39 22.85 -17.60
C ALA A 512 26.26 23.65 -18.25
N PHE A 513 25.03 23.14 -18.33
CA PHE A 513 23.88 23.92 -18.83
C PHE A 513 23.58 25.15 -17.95
N LEU A 514 23.67 25.03 -16.61
CA LEU A 514 23.53 26.17 -15.72
C LEU A 514 24.64 27.22 -15.94
N LEU A 515 25.88 26.80 -16.19
CA LEU A 515 27.00 27.68 -16.50
C LEU A 515 26.83 28.36 -17.87
N LEU A 516 26.39 27.64 -18.90
CA LEU A 516 26.07 28.22 -20.20
C LEU A 516 24.97 29.30 -20.08
N PHE A 517 23.95 29.06 -19.27
CA PHE A 517 22.93 30.05 -18.97
C PHE A 517 23.49 31.26 -18.20
N ARG A 518 24.33 31.00 -17.19
CA ARG A 518 25.03 32.05 -16.44
C ARG A 518 25.81 32.99 -17.35
N TYR A 519 26.53 32.44 -18.35
CA TYR A 519 27.32 33.22 -19.33
C TYR A 519 26.49 33.71 -20.51
N GLN A 520 25.15 33.62 -20.45
CA GLN A 520 24.20 34.07 -21.49
C GLN A 520 24.43 33.41 -22.87
N LYS A 521 25.02 32.24 -22.92
CA LYS A 521 25.23 31.47 -24.15
C LYS A 521 23.97 30.72 -24.61
N VAL A 522 23.04 30.47 -23.69
CA VAL A 522 21.75 29.80 -23.95
C VAL A 522 20.62 30.57 -23.27
N SER A 523 19.42 30.53 -23.87
CA SER A 523 18.21 31.07 -23.26
C SER A 523 17.71 30.15 -22.13
N ALA A 524 16.89 30.71 -21.23
CA ALA A 524 16.26 29.92 -20.16
C ALA A 524 15.41 28.74 -20.71
N GLY A 525 14.69 28.97 -21.81
CA GLY A 525 13.88 27.92 -22.44
C GLY A 525 14.72 26.76 -23.00
N LEU A 526 15.83 27.10 -23.68
CA LEU A 526 16.75 26.09 -24.23
C LEU A 526 17.45 25.30 -23.10
N MET A 527 17.93 25.98 -22.07
CA MET A 527 18.53 25.35 -20.91
C MET A 527 17.53 24.35 -20.26
N VAL A 528 16.31 24.79 -20.00
CA VAL A 528 15.31 23.94 -19.40
C VAL A 528 14.94 22.75 -20.30
N GLY A 529 14.84 22.95 -21.62
CA GLY A 529 14.63 21.87 -22.59
C GLY A 529 15.76 20.82 -22.55
N CYS A 530 17.01 21.25 -22.49
CA CYS A 530 18.16 20.36 -22.33
C CYS A 530 18.12 19.61 -20.98
N LEU A 531 17.72 20.29 -19.90
CA LEU A 531 17.58 19.65 -18.58
C LEU A 531 16.41 18.65 -18.54
N VAL A 532 15.29 18.89 -19.28
CA VAL A 532 14.21 17.89 -19.43
C VAL A 532 14.76 16.61 -20.04
N VAL A 533 15.50 16.73 -21.16
CA VAL A 533 16.10 15.57 -21.83
C VAL A 533 17.11 14.87 -20.91
N LEU A 534 18.00 15.62 -20.25
CA LEU A 534 19.01 15.06 -19.35
C LEU A 534 18.36 14.26 -18.20
N CYS A 535 17.39 14.85 -17.48
CA CYS A 535 16.74 14.21 -16.36
C CYS A 535 15.88 13.03 -16.82
N LEU A 536 15.17 13.15 -17.97
CA LEU A 536 14.39 12.06 -18.52
C LEU A 536 15.28 10.87 -18.89
N VAL A 537 16.39 11.09 -19.59
CA VAL A 537 17.33 10.02 -19.97
C VAL A 537 17.94 9.37 -18.73
N ASP A 538 18.37 10.17 -17.75
CA ASP A 538 18.94 9.70 -16.50
C ASP A 538 17.98 8.74 -15.79
N MET A 539 16.78 9.22 -15.51
CA MET A 539 15.82 8.48 -14.67
C MET A 539 15.12 7.35 -15.46
N TRP A 540 14.92 7.52 -16.77
CA TRP A 540 14.37 6.49 -17.64
C TRP A 540 15.25 5.23 -17.66
N GLN A 541 16.56 5.42 -17.83
CA GLN A 541 17.52 4.30 -17.84
C GLN A 541 17.54 3.56 -16.50
N VAL A 542 17.45 4.27 -15.37
CA VAL A 542 17.35 3.66 -14.05
C VAL A 542 16.04 2.87 -13.91
N ASN A 543 14.92 3.47 -14.31
CA ASN A 543 13.61 2.85 -14.17
C ASN A 543 13.43 1.59 -15.04
N LYS A 544 14.02 1.59 -16.25
CA LYS A 544 13.99 0.40 -17.13
C LYS A 544 14.77 -0.81 -16.57
N ARG A 545 15.59 -0.63 -15.54
CA ARG A 545 16.19 -1.75 -14.80
C ARG A 545 15.14 -2.52 -13.97
N TYR A 546 14.08 -1.85 -13.51
CA TYR A 546 13.09 -2.34 -12.55
C TYR A 546 11.70 -2.53 -13.12
N LEU A 547 11.35 -1.80 -14.17
CA LEU A 547 10.11 -1.95 -14.91
C LEU A 547 10.42 -1.89 -16.42
N ASN A 548 10.58 -3.06 -17.03
CA ASN A 548 10.98 -3.21 -18.42
C ASN A 548 9.98 -4.07 -19.22
N ASP A 549 10.20 -4.13 -20.53
CA ASP A 549 9.28 -4.77 -21.47
C ASP A 549 9.18 -6.30 -21.31
N GLY A 550 10.21 -6.93 -20.71
CA GLY A 550 10.24 -8.38 -20.42
C GLY A 550 9.28 -8.81 -19.32
N MET A 551 8.76 -7.86 -18.52
CA MET A 551 7.78 -8.13 -17.46
C MET A 551 6.34 -8.19 -17.98
N PHE A 552 6.12 -7.88 -19.27
CA PHE A 552 4.80 -7.87 -19.88
C PHE A 552 4.52 -9.19 -20.59
N VAL A 553 3.36 -9.76 -20.28
CA VAL A 553 2.88 -11.04 -20.83
C VAL A 553 1.62 -10.84 -21.67
N SER A 554 1.21 -11.83 -22.44
CA SER A 554 -0.05 -11.80 -23.17
C SER A 554 -1.23 -11.54 -22.24
N ALA A 555 -2.22 -10.77 -22.67
CA ALA A 555 -3.46 -10.54 -21.92
C ALA A 555 -4.23 -11.84 -21.62
N SER A 556 -4.05 -12.89 -22.44
CA SER A 556 -4.65 -14.21 -22.22
C SER A 556 -4.28 -14.81 -20.86
N VAL A 557 -3.10 -14.49 -20.30
CA VAL A 557 -2.68 -14.93 -18.94
C VAL A 557 -3.63 -14.41 -17.85
N ARG A 558 -4.24 -13.24 -18.06
CA ARG A 558 -5.25 -12.70 -17.12
C ARG A 558 -6.57 -13.47 -17.18
N GLU A 559 -6.90 -14.02 -18.33
CA GLU A 559 -8.14 -14.77 -18.58
C GLU A 559 -7.95 -16.27 -18.29
N GLU A 560 -6.70 -16.74 -18.24
CA GLU A 560 -6.41 -18.13 -17.86
C GLU A 560 -6.96 -18.39 -16.45
N PRO A 561 -7.76 -19.47 -16.27
CA PRO A 561 -8.15 -19.89 -14.93
C PRO A 561 -6.90 -20.20 -14.11
N MET A 562 -6.93 -19.90 -12.81
CA MET A 562 -5.83 -20.35 -11.93
C MET A 562 -5.64 -21.85 -12.08
N GLN A 563 -4.39 -22.30 -12.04
CA GLN A 563 -4.10 -23.73 -12.22
C GLN A 563 -4.80 -24.53 -11.14
N LYS A 564 -5.61 -25.51 -11.57
CA LYS A 564 -6.23 -26.46 -10.68
C LYS A 564 -5.31 -27.65 -10.47
N SER A 565 -5.08 -28.00 -9.23
CA SER A 565 -4.48 -29.30 -8.94
C SER A 565 -5.53 -30.42 -9.02
N ALA A 566 -5.08 -31.64 -9.21
CA ALA A 566 -5.96 -32.81 -9.21
C ALA A 566 -6.77 -32.95 -7.91
N ALA A 567 -6.18 -32.54 -6.79
CA ALA A 567 -6.87 -32.51 -5.50
C ALA A 567 -8.04 -31.50 -5.48
N ILE A 568 -7.84 -30.30 -6.06
CA ILE A 568 -8.91 -29.28 -6.16
C ILE A 568 -10.06 -29.80 -7.04
N ASP A 569 -9.74 -30.42 -8.20
CA ASP A 569 -10.76 -30.98 -9.10
C ASP A 569 -11.57 -32.11 -8.41
N HIS A 570 -10.94 -32.91 -7.58
CA HIS A 570 -11.62 -33.93 -6.79
C HIS A 570 -12.57 -33.31 -5.74
N ILE A 571 -12.08 -32.35 -4.97
CA ILE A 571 -12.87 -31.70 -3.90
C ILE A 571 -14.08 -30.94 -4.46
N LEU A 572 -13.97 -30.34 -5.64
CA LEU A 572 -15.07 -29.63 -6.31
C LEU A 572 -16.26 -30.56 -6.69
N GLN A 573 -16.09 -31.88 -6.65
CA GLN A 573 -17.17 -32.82 -6.86
C GLN A 573 -18.07 -32.95 -5.63
N ASP A 574 -17.59 -32.58 -4.44
CA ASP A 574 -18.38 -32.56 -3.20
C ASP A 574 -19.45 -31.44 -3.29
N LYS A 575 -20.71 -31.84 -3.04
CA LYS A 575 -21.89 -30.96 -3.10
C LYS A 575 -22.37 -30.48 -1.73
N ALA A 576 -21.60 -30.71 -0.68
CA ALA A 576 -21.89 -30.12 0.62
C ALA A 576 -21.94 -28.59 0.52
N PRO A 577 -22.94 -27.92 1.17
CA PRO A 577 -23.18 -26.49 0.95
C PRO A 577 -22.06 -25.59 1.45
N ASP A 578 -21.34 -26.03 2.47
CA ASP A 578 -20.23 -25.27 3.05
C ASP A 578 -19.27 -26.18 3.83
N PHE A 579 -17.99 -26.04 3.51
CA PHE A 579 -16.86 -26.64 4.24
C PHE A 579 -15.57 -25.88 3.91
N ARG A 580 -14.53 -26.10 4.67
CA ARG A 580 -13.21 -25.49 4.45
C ARG A 580 -12.14 -26.52 4.13
N VAL A 581 -11.09 -26.03 3.50
CA VAL A 581 -9.93 -26.82 3.06
C VAL A 581 -8.65 -26.25 3.65
N LEU A 582 -7.75 -27.13 4.09
CA LEU A 582 -6.39 -26.78 4.48
C LEU A 582 -5.42 -27.27 3.40
N ASN A 583 -4.80 -26.35 2.66
CA ASN A 583 -3.81 -26.71 1.66
C ASN A 583 -2.39 -26.66 2.25
N LEU A 584 -1.78 -27.84 2.41
CA LEU A 584 -0.41 -28.03 2.91
C LEU A 584 0.60 -28.22 1.76
N ALA A 585 0.14 -28.28 0.52
CA ALA A 585 1.00 -28.37 -0.66
C ALA A 585 1.56 -27.01 -1.10
N THR A 586 1.07 -25.93 -0.51
CA THR A 586 1.48 -24.54 -0.78
C THR A 586 1.89 -23.84 0.52
N SER A 587 2.31 -22.60 0.41
CA SER A 587 2.50 -21.74 1.58
C SER A 587 1.14 -21.28 2.11
N THR A 588 0.47 -22.10 2.91
CA THR A 588 -0.92 -21.98 3.36
C THR A 588 -1.38 -20.55 3.71
N PHE A 589 -0.53 -19.76 4.37
CA PHE A 589 -0.87 -18.41 4.81
C PHE A 589 -0.27 -17.30 3.94
N ASN A 590 0.27 -17.64 2.76
CA ASN A 590 0.89 -16.70 1.82
C ASN A 590 0.48 -16.94 0.36
N GLU A 591 -0.70 -17.51 0.12
CA GLU A 591 -1.26 -17.77 -1.21
C GLU A 591 -2.78 -17.57 -1.22
N ASN A 592 -3.37 -17.35 -2.41
CA ASN A 592 -4.82 -17.23 -2.61
C ASN A 592 -5.31 -18.06 -3.81
N GLU A 593 -4.53 -19.00 -4.30
CA GLU A 593 -4.93 -19.91 -5.38
C GLU A 593 -5.99 -20.90 -4.90
N THR A 594 -5.82 -21.41 -3.68
CA THR A 594 -6.83 -22.26 -3.02
C THR A 594 -8.15 -21.51 -2.84
N SER A 595 -8.09 -20.25 -2.40
CA SER A 595 -9.26 -19.39 -2.15
C SER A 595 -10.06 -19.08 -3.42
N PHE A 596 -9.45 -19.20 -4.60
CA PHE A 596 -10.14 -18.98 -5.88
C PHE A 596 -11.21 -20.04 -6.14
N TYR A 597 -10.98 -21.29 -5.72
CA TYR A 597 -11.86 -22.42 -5.99
C TYR A 597 -12.60 -22.94 -4.77
N LEU A 598 -12.00 -22.82 -3.60
CA LEU A 598 -12.44 -23.46 -2.34
C LEU A 598 -12.37 -22.47 -1.19
N LYS A 599 -13.14 -22.71 -0.15
CA LYS A 599 -13.05 -21.94 1.09
C LYS A 599 -11.83 -22.43 1.89
N SER A 600 -10.87 -21.54 2.14
CA SER A 600 -9.59 -21.90 2.73
C SER A 600 -9.50 -21.52 4.21
N ILE A 601 -8.85 -22.37 5.01
CA ILE A 601 -8.34 -22.02 6.35
C ILE A 601 -7.18 -21.03 6.23
N GLY A 602 -6.42 -21.10 5.13
CA GLY A 602 -5.31 -20.21 4.82
C GLY A 602 -5.71 -18.98 4.00
N GLY A 603 -4.72 -18.40 3.35
CA GLY A 603 -4.85 -17.26 2.47
C GLY A 603 -3.75 -16.22 2.68
N TYR A 604 -3.71 -15.22 1.80
CA TYR A 604 -2.80 -14.07 1.88
C TYR A 604 -3.57 -12.77 1.92
N HIS A 605 -3.50 -12.05 3.04
CA HIS A 605 -4.05 -10.70 3.18
C HIS A 605 -3.32 -9.91 4.28
N ALA A 606 -2.85 -8.70 3.96
CA ALA A 606 -2.07 -7.88 4.90
C ALA A 606 -2.86 -7.34 6.10
N ALA A 607 -4.18 -7.38 6.04
CA ALA A 607 -5.09 -6.92 7.08
C ALA A 607 -6.06 -8.03 7.54
N LYS A 608 -5.60 -9.29 7.66
CA LYS A 608 -6.42 -10.37 8.23
C LYS A 608 -6.83 -10.06 9.67
N LEU A 609 -7.88 -10.72 10.17
CA LEU A 609 -8.36 -10.55 11.52
C LEU A 609 -7.27 -10.95 12.55
N ARG A 610 -7.04 -10.07 13.54
CA ARG A 610 -5.98 -10.29 14.54
C ARG A 610 -6.19 -11.56 15.34
N ARG A 611 -7.40 -11.79 15.85
CA ARG A 611 -7.71 -13.02 16.62
C ARG A 611 -7.48 -14.28 15.81
N TYR A 612 -7.73 -14.24 14.50
CA TYR A 612 -7.44 -15.38 13.64
C TYR A 612 -5.94 -15.60 13.47
N GLN A 613 -5.12 -14.56 13.34
CA GLN A 613 -3.66 -14.70 13.35
C GLN A 613 -3.15 -15.26 14.69
N GLU A 614 -3.69 -14.79 15.81
CA GLU A 614 -3.32 -15.27 17.13
C GLU A 614 -3.71 -16.76 17.31
N LEU A 615 -4.83 -17.20 16.73
CA LEU A 615 -5.21 -18.62 16.67
C LEU A 615 -4.29 -19.42 15.73
N ILE A 616 -3.86 -18.84 14.61
CA ILE A 616 -2.85 -19.47 13.73
C ILE A 616 -1.60 -19.75 14.52
N ASP A 617 -1.05 -18.75 15.20
CA ASP A 617 0.22 -18.84 15.92
C ASP A 617 0.15 -19.83 17.10
N ALA A 618 -0.94 -19.80 17.87
CA ALA A 618 -1.09 -20.60 19.08
C ALA A 618 -1.51 -22.05 18.80
N HIS A 619 -2.34 -22.31 17.81
CA HIS A 619 -2.99 -23.61 17.62
C HIS A 619 -2.90 -24.16 16.21
N ILE A 620 -3.27 -23.38 15.15
CA ILE A 620 -3.38 -23.93 13.80
C ILE A 620 -2.02 -24.40 13.29
N GLN A 621 -0.96 -23.59 13.39
CA GLN A 621 0.39 -24.01 12.95
C GLN A 621 0.93 -25.22 13.71
N PRO A 622 0.84 -25.31 15.05
CA PRO A 622 1.18 -26.54 15.78
C PRO A 622 0.34 -27.76 15.35
N GLU A 623 -0.96 -27.57 15.07
CA GLU A 623 -1.81 -28.68 14.58
C GLU A 623 -1.40 -29.12 13.18
N MET A 624 -1.08 -28.20 12.28
CA MET A 624 -0.56 -28.53 10.94
C MET A 624 0.71 -29.38 11.01
N GLN A 625 1.63 -29.07 11.93
CA GLN A 625 2.85 -29.87 12.12
C GLN A 625 2.53 -31.28 12.65
N ARG A 626 1.67 -31.39 13.65
CA ARG A 626 1.23 -32.67 14.19
C ARG A 626 0.47 -33.52 13.17
N LEU A 627 -0.43 -32.87 12.41
CA LEU A 627 -1.17 -33.51 11.32
C LEU A 627 -0.24 -34.12 10.27
N PHE A 628 0.75 -33.33 9.83
CA PHE A 628 1.71 -33.77 8.81
C PHE A 628 2.52 -34.99 9.27
N GLY A 629 2.99 -34.99 10.53
CA GLY A 629 3.66 -36.15 11.15
C GLY A 629 2.75 -37.36 11.25
N ALA A 630 1.53 -37.19 11.81
CA ALA A 630 0.58 -38.29 11.99
C ALA A 630 0.13 -38.95 10.68
N VAL A 631 -0.08 -38.16 9.62
CA VAL A 631 -0.44 -38.68 8.27
C VAL A 631 0.74 -39.43 7.66
N ALA A 632 1.96 -38.96 7.84
CA ALA A 632 3.16 -39.65 7.37
C ALA A 632 3.34 -40.98 8.08
N ASP A 633 3.17 -41.04 9.42
CA ASP A 633 3.27 -42.24 10.23
C ASP A 633 2.16 -43.24 9.88
N ALA A 634 0.96 -42.80 9.57
CA ALA A 634 -0.18 -43.60 9.13
C ALA A 634 -0.14 -43.99 7.62
N GLY A 635 0.91 -43.64 6.90
CA GLY A 635 1.02 -43.93 5.47
C GLY A 635 -0.10 -43.32 4.60
N GLY A 636 -0.72 -42.23 5.08
CA GLY A 636 -1.85 -41.54 4.40
C GLY A 636 -3.24 -42.06 4.79
N ASP A 637 -3.35 -43.05 5.65
CA ASP A 637 -4.63 -43.59 6.11
C ASP A 637 -5.23 -42.77 7.26
N MET A 638 -6.15 -41.85 6.94
CA MET A 638 -6.80 -40.97 7.91
C MET A 638 -7.64 -41.71 8.99
N THR A 639 -8.00 -42.98 8.79
CA THR A 639 -8.73 -43.76 9.78
C THR A 639 -7.87 -44.14 10.96
N GLN A 640 -6.55 -44.16 10.80
CA GLN A 640 -5.57 -44.42 11.87
C GLN A 640 -5.14 -43.15 12.61
N VAL A 641 -5.59 -41.97 12.16
CA VAL A 641 -5.25 -40.69 12.76
C VAL A 641 -6.38 -40.23 13.68
N ASN A 642 -6.11 -40.07 14.98
CA ASN A 642 -7.11 -39.56 15.93
C ASN A 642 -7.19 -38.01 15.82
N GLY A 643 -8.10 -37.53 14.93
CA GLY A 643 -8.26 -36.11 14.66
C GLY A 643 -8.77 -35.28 15.83
N ASP A 644 -9.57 -35.83 16.74
CA ASP A 644 -10.04 -35.10 17.92
C ASP A 644 -8.89 -34.78 18.91
N SER A 645 -7.82 -35.58 18.90
CA SER A 645 -6.63 -35.33 19.72
C SER A 645 -5.56 -34.52 19.02
N ILE A 646 -5.38 -34.67 17.69
CA ILE A 646 -4.25 -34.14 16.95
C ILE A 646 -4.54 -32.74 16.40
N TYR A 647 -5.77 -32.48 15.90
CA TYR A 647 -6.16 -31.23 15.24
C TYR A 647 -7.60 -30.77 15.56
N PRO A 648 -7.96 -30.65 16.85
CA PRO A 648 -9.33 -30.26 17.24
C PRO A 648 -9.71 -28.84 16.79
N VAL A 649 -8.75 -27.91 16.65
CA VAL A 649 -9.02 -26.56 16.18
C VAL A 649 -9.33 -26.57 14.68
N LEU A 650 -8.67 -27.37 13.88
CA LEU A 650 -9.03 -27.55 12.46
C LEU A 650 -10.43 -28.20 12.33
N ASN A 651 -10.81 -29.10 13.22
CA ASN A 651 -12.16 -29.72 13.24
C ASN A 651 -13.25 -28.67 13.52
N MET A 652 -13.05 -27.81 14.53
CA MET A 652 -14.03 -26.75 14.87
C MET A 652 -14.18 -25.70 13.79
N LEU A 653 -13.14 -25.53 12.92
CA LEU A 653 -13.19 -24.65 11.78
C LEU A 653 -13.83 -25.29 10.54
N ASN A 654 -14.45 -26.47 10.67
CA ASN A 654 -15.08 -27.25 9.59
C ASN A 654 -14.12 -27.57 8.44
N THR A 655 -12.86 -27.94 8.76
CA THR A 655 -11.86 -28.34 7.76
C THR A 655 -12.15 -29.77 7.29
N LYS A 656 -12.86 -29.88 6.16
CA LYS A 656 -13.30 -31.18 5.63
C LYS A 656 -12.22 -31.88 4.81
N TYR A 657 -11.33 -31.13 4.16
CA TYR A 657 -10.26 -31.69 3.33
C TYR A 657 -8.91 -31.10 3.67
N PHE A 658 -7.90 -31.98 3.64
CA PHE A 658 -6.48 -31.62 3.63
C PHE A 658 -5.91 -31.89 2.25
N ILE A 659 -5.19 -30.93 1.65
CA ILE A 659 -4.46 -31.12 0.41
C ILE A 659 -2.99 -31.30 0.76
N LEU A 660 -2.41 -32.46 0.46
CA LEU A 660 -1.03 -32.79 0.75
C LEU A 660 -0.17 -32.82 -0.53
N PRO A 661 1.11 -32.43 -0.43
CA PRO A 661 2.03 -32.57 -1.54
C PRO A 661 2.45 -34.06 -1.71
N LEU A 662 2.59 -34.47 -2.96
CA LEU A 662 3.20 -35.74 -3.35
C LEU A 662 4.50 -35.48 -4.12
N GLN A 663 5.29 -36.55 -4.32
CA GLN A 663 6.49 -36.47 -5.16
C GLN A 663 6.14 -36.04 -6.59
N GLY A 664 7.02 -35.23 -7.21
CA GLY A 664 6.82 -34.73 -8.56
C GLY A 664 5.83 -33.57 -8.69
N GLY A 665 5.51 -32.86 -7.57
CA GLY A 665 4.62 -31.69 -7.59
C GLY A 665 3.13 -32.02 -7.70
N GLN A 666 2.75 -33.28 -7.55
CA GLN A 666 1.36 -33.72 -7.50
C GLN A 666 0.75 -33.43 -6.11
N THR A 667 -0.58 -33.43 -6.05
CA THR A 667 -1.31 -33.22 -4.80
C THR A 667 -2.39 -34.27 -4.62
N VAL A 668 -2.67 -34.63 -3.36
CA VAL A 668 -3.72 -35.56 -2.99
C VAL A 668 -4.68 -34.92 -1.98
N PRO A 669 -6.01 -35.07 -2.15
CA PRO A 669 -6.98 -34.66 -1.14
C PRO A 669 -7.17 -35.80 -0.14
N LEU A 670 -7.16 -35.50 1.16
CA LEU A 670 -7.54 -36.39 2.21
C LEU A 670 -8.79 -35.86 2.93
N GLU A 671 -9.83 -36.65 3.01
CA GLU A 671 -11.06 -36.28 3.73
C GLU A 671 -10.82 -36.39 5.25
N ASN A 672 -11.27 -35.40 6.01
CA ASN A 672 -11.26 -35.38 7.46
C ASN A 672 -12.57 -35.93 8.05
N PRO A 673 -12.57 -37.10 8.64
CA PRO A 673 -13.79 -37.70 9.24
C PRO A 673 -14.18 -37.07 10.60
N TYR A 674 -13.31 -36.21 11.17
CA TYR A 674 -13.47 -35.64 12.52
C TYR A 674 -14.05 -34.23 12.52
N THR A 675 -14.37 -33.63 11.37
CA THR A 675 -14.94 -32.29 11.32
C THR A 675 -16.24 -32.18 12.14
N TYR A 676 -16.45 -31.06 12.83
CA TYR A 676 -17.67 -30.81 13.61
C TYR A 676 -18.85 -30.33 12.76
N GLY A 677 -18.63 -30.09 11.47
CA GLY A 677 -19.64 -29.58 10.55
C GLY A 677 -19.86 -28.07 10.68
N ASN A 678 -20.98 -27.57 10.14
CA ASN A 678 -21.27 -26.13 10.07
C ASN A 678 -21.75 -25.54 11.41
N GLY A 679 -22.22 -26.42 12.34
CA GLY A 679 -22.63 -26.03 13.67
C GLY A 679 -22.93 -27.25 14.54
N TRP A 680 -22.72 -27.10 15.84
CA TRP A 680 -22.94 -28.15 16.83
C TRP A 680 -23.32 -27.57 18.20
N PHE A 681 -23.91 -28.38 19.03
CA PHE A 681 -24.17 -28.05 20.43
C PHE A 681 -22.97 -28.40 21.32
N VAL A 682 -22.75 -27.60 22.38
CA VAL A 682 -21.76 -27.89 23.42
C VAL A 682 -22.47 -28.23 24.73
N ASP A 683 -21.92 -29.24 25.44
CA ASP A 683 -22.46 -29.73 26.71
C ASP A 683 -22.02 -28.84 27.89
N LYS A 684 -20.87 -28.14 27.72
CA LYS A 684 -20.30 -27.31 28.76
C LYS A 684 -19.68 -26.04 28.16
N LEU A 685 -19.94 -24.91 28.81
CA LEU A 685 -19.35 -23.61 28.47
C LEU A 685 -18.58 -23.10 29.70
N THR A 686 -17.28 -22.84 29.46
CA THR A 686 -16.37 -22.32 30.48
C THR A 686 -16.15 -20.81 30.23
N TYR A 687 -16.37 -19.98 31.25
CA TYR A 687 -16.16 -18.55 31.17
C TYR A 687 -14.81 -18.16 31.76
N VAL A 688 -14.09 -17.28 31.06
CA VAL A 688 -12.77 -16.78 31.44
C VAL A 688 -12.75 -15.25 31.45
N ASP A 689 -11.74 -14.65 32.10
CA ASP A 689 -11.71 -13.21 32.36
C ASP A 689 -10.89 -12.40 31.33
N ASN A 690 -10.10 -13.06 30.49
CA ASN A 690 -9.24 -12.41 29.51
C ASN A 690 -8.90 -13.32 28.31
N ALA A 691 -8.40 -12.68 27.26
CA ALA A 691 -8.08 -13.30 25.98
C ALA A 691 -6.97 -14.38 26.07
N ASN A 692 -5.98 -14.22 26.95
CA ASN A 692 -4.93 -15.24 27.15
C ASN A 692 -5.52 -16.53 27.70
N GLN A 693 -6.37 -16.42 28.74
CA GLN A 693 -7.05 -17.59 29.31
C GLN A 693 -7.99 -18.26 28.29
N GLU A 694 -8.69 -17.46 27.45
CA GLU A 694 -9.54 -17.97 26.38
C GLU A 694 -8.74 -18.79 25.39
N LEU A 695 -7.60 -18.25 24.90
CA LEU A 695 -6.75 -18.89 23.92
C LEU A 695 -6.06 -20.16 24.48
N ASP A 696 -5.49 -20.08 25.71
CA ASP A 696 -4.82 -21.20 26.36
C ASP A 696 -5.79 -22.34 26.64
N LYS A 697 -7.05 -22.02 27.01
CA LYS A 697 -8.05 -23.01 27.37
C LYS A 697 -8.49 -23.87 26.18
N ILE A 698 -8.48 -23.33 24.95
CA ILE A 698 -8.81 -24.08 23.71
C ILE A 698 -7.98 -25.37 23.60
N GLY A 699 -6.69 -25.31 23.88
CA GLY A 699 -5.80 -26.48 23.82
C GLY A 699 -6.03 -27.56 24.92
N GLN A 700 -6.96 -27.31 25.87
CA GLN A 700 -7.23 -28.18 27.02
C GLN A 700 -8.63 -28.80 27.00
N LEU A 701 -9.52 -28.32 26.11
CA LEU A 701 -10.92 -28.73 26.04
C LEU A 701 -11.16 -29.79 24.98
N ALA A 702 -12.16 -30.65 25.21
CA ALA A 702 -12.75 -31.47 24.18
C ALA A 702 -13.74 -30.62 23.35
N LEU A 703 -13.20 -29.86 22.33
CA LEU A 703 -13.93 -28.82 21.60
C LEU A 703 -15.22 -29.28 20.92
N ARG A 704 -15.41 -30.59 20.73
CA ARG A 704 -16.66 -31.16 20.25
C ARG A 704 -17.79 -31.05 21.28
N HIS A 705 -17.47 -31.07 22.58
CA HIS A 705 -18.41 -31.08 23.70
C HIS A 705 -18.31 -29.84 24.59
N GLU A 706 -17.16 -29.18 24.58
CA GLU A 706 -16.89 -28.07 25.45
C GLU A 706 -16.48 -26.83 24.64
N ALA A 707 -16.86 -25.66 25.16
CA ALA A 707 -16.39 -24.41 24.62
C ALA A 707 -15.90 -23.45 25.72
N VAL A 708 -15.10 -22.47 25.36
CA VAL A 708 -14.67 -21.38 26.23
C VAL A 708 -15.15 -20.04 25.67
N ALA A 709 -15.56 -19.13 26.56
CA ALA A 709 -16.00 -17.78 26.22
C ALA A 709 -15.42 -16.74 27.20
N ASP A 710 -15.20 -15.55 26.71
CA ASP A 710 -14.98 -14.39 27.56
C ASP A 710 -16.24 -14.10 28.39
N ARG A 711 -16.08 -13.79 29.68
CA ARG A 711 -17.18 -13.53 30.63
C ARG A 711 -18.14 -12.44 30.18
N LYS A 712 -17.70 -11.52 29.35
CA LYS A 712 -18.57 -10.47 28.76
C LYS A 712 -19.72 -11.03 27.91
N PHE A 713 -19.61 -12.28 27.41
CA PHE A 713 -20.67 -12.95 26.63
C PHE A 713 -21.62 -13.81 27.48
N ARG A 714 -21.47 -13.80 28.83
CA ARG A 714 -22.26 -14.63 29.70
C ARG A 714 -23.76 -14.31 29.68
N GLU A 715 -24.10 -13.04 29.51
CA GLU A 715 -25.48 -12.59 29.44
C GLU A 715 -26.17 -13.14 28.17
N GLN A 716 -25.47 -13.15 27.04
CA GLN A 716 -25.99 -13.63 25.74
C GLN A 716 -26.08 -15.16 25.69
N LEU A 717 -25.09 -15.87 26.22
CA LEU A 717 -24.94 -17.33 26.04
C LEU A 717 -25.50 -18.13 27.23
N GLY A 718 -25.48 -17.60 28.45
CA GLY A 718 -25.86 -18.30 29.65
C GLY A 718 -25.02 -19.57 29.90
N ASP A 719 -25.61 -20.60 30.56
CA ASP A 719 -24.97 -21.88 30.79
C ASP A 719 -25.35 -22.88 29.70
N ALA A 720 -24.39 -23.70 29.27
CA ALA A 720 -24.65 -24.81 28.34
C ALA A 720 -25.44 -25.94 29.01
N VAL A 721 -26.14 -26.74 28.22
CA VAL A 721 -26.94 -27.86 28.67
C VAL A 721 -26.47 -29.11 27.94
N ALA A 722 -26.17 -30.17 28.70
CA ALA A 722 -25.77 -31.46 28.13
C ALA A 722 -26.83 -31.99 27.16
N GLN A 723 -26.41 -32.28 25.96
CA GLN A 723 -27.28 -32.66 24.82
C GLN A 723 -27.55 -34.19 24.83
N ASP A 724 -28.54 -34.57 24.07
CA ASP A 724 -28.82 -35.93 23.70
C ASP A 724 -28.34 -36.18 22.24
N THR A 725 -28.47 -37.43 21.80
CA THR A 725 -28.06 -37.84 20.43
C THR A 725 -29.01 -37.33 19.32
N LEU A 726 -30.14 -36.73 19.67
CA LEU A 726 -31.15 -36.22 18.73
C LEU A 726 -30.90 -34.74 18.40
N SER A 727 -30.13 -34.04 19.23
CA SER A 727 -29.79 -32.64 18.99
C SER A 727 -28.94 -32.49 17.73
N ARG A 728 -29.39 -31.63 16.81
CA ARG A 728 -28.77 -31.47 15.48
C ARG A 728 -28.82 -30.01 14.98
N VAL A 729 -27.75 -29.60 14.32
CA VAL A 729 -27.64 -28.33 13.59
C VAL A 729 -27.36 -28.64 12.11
N THR A 730 -28.22 -28.15 11.21
CA THR A 730 -28.09 -28.41 9.78
C THR A 730 -28.10 -27.07 9.00
N LEU A 731 -27.10 -26.81 8.22
CA LEU A 731 -27.06 -25.67 7.28
C LEU A 731 -28.02 -25.97 6.12
N LYS A 732 -29.01 -25.06 5.91
CA LYS A 732 -30.05 -25.19 4.86
C LYS A 732 -29.66 -24.38 3.62
N SER A 733 -29.13 -23.18 3.82
CA SER A 733 -28.67 -22.35 2.71
C SER A 733 -27.44 -21.54 3.10
N TYR A 734 -26.58 -21.35 2.11
CA TYR A 734 -25.34 -20.59 2.22
C TYR A 734 -25.32 -19.47 1.21
N GLU A 735 -25.11 -18.26 1.72
CA GLU A 735 -24.63 -17.09 0.99
C GLU A 735 -23.50 -16.44 1.79
N PRO A 736 -22.53 -15.76 1.17
CA PRO A 736 -21.41 -15.19 1.91
C PRO A 736 -21.82 -14.31 3.10
N ASN A 737 -22.91 -13.57 2.96
CA ASN A 737 -23.43 -12.62 3.94
C ASN A 737 -24.73 -13.08 4.64
N GLN A 738 -25.19 -14.30 4.37
CA GLN A 738 -26.40 -14.86 5.00
C GLN A 738 -26.37 -16.38 5.06
N LEU A 739 -26.55 -16.93 6.25
CA LEU A 739 -26.53 -18.37 6.50
C LEU A 739 -27.84 -18.75 7.20
N THR A 740 -28.54 -19.79 6.71
CA THR A 740 -29.77 -20.28 7.32
C THR A 740 -29.56 -21.69 7.84
N TYR A 741 -29.86 -21.90 9.12
CA TYR A 741 -29.72 -23.19 9.79
C TYR A 741 -31.08 -23.67 10.30
N GLU A 742 -31.26 -24.98 10.29
CA GLU A 742 -32.27 -25.66 11.08
C GLU A 742 -31.58 -26.23 12.32
N VAL A 743 -32.07 -25.87 13.50
CA VAL A 743 -31.52 -26.23 14.80
C VAL A 743 -32.57 -26.96 15.60
N ASN A 744 -32.32 -28.22 15.92
CA ASN A 744 -33.24 -29.09 16.67
C ASN A 744 -32.60 -29.51 17.99
N SER A 745 -33.32 -29.33 19.11
CA SER A 745 -32.91 -29.83 20.43
C SER A 745 -34.11 -29.90 21.39
N ASP A 746 -34.34 -31.01 22.03
CA ASP A 746 -35.38 -31.13 23.04
C ASP A 746 -35.05 -30.35 24.33
N LYS A 747 -33.80 -30.02 24.57
CA LYS A 747 -33.34 -29.34 25.80
C LYS A 747 -32.98 -27.86 25.57
N GLY A 748 -32.84 -27.43 24.31
CA GLY A 748 -32.20 -26.15 24.01
C GLY A 748 -30.71 -26.15 24.38
N GLY A 749 -30.08 -24.99 24.44
CA GLY A 749 -28.66 -24.90 24.85
C GLY A 749 -27.86 -23.94 23.97
N VAL A 750 -26.55 -24.09 24.00
CA VAL A 750 -25.61 -23.23 23.25
C VAL A 750 -25.16 -23.93 21.97
N VAL A 751 -25.46 -23.31 20.84
CA VAL A 751 -25.00 -23.74 19.51
C VAL A 751 -23.74 -22.97 19.16
N VAL A 752 -22.71 -23.66 18.73
CA VAL A 752 -21.49 -23.10 18.15
C VAL A 752 -21.56 -23.28 16.64
N PHE A 753 -21.28 -22.22 15.90
CA PHE A 753 -21.17 -22.23 14.44
C PHE A 753 -19.70 -22.19 14.04
N SER A 754 -19.30 -22.95 13.03
CA SER A 754 -17.94 -22.92 12.45
C SER A 754 -17.63 -21.62 11.70
N GLU A 755 -18.23 -20.51 12.10
CA GLU A 755 -18.18 -19.22 11.43
C GLU A 755 -17.40 -18.21 12.27
N ILE A 756 -16.52 -17.45 11.61
CA ILE A 756 -15.68 -16.46 12.29
C ILE A 756 -16.54 -15.32 12.82
N TYR A 757 -16.41 -15.03 14.10
CA TYR A 757 -17.08 -13.91 14.76
C TYR A 757 -16.47 -12.57 14.32
N TYR A 758 -17.34 -11.66 13.94
CA TYR A 758 -16.99 -10.26 13.66
C TYR A 758 -18.15 -9.35 14.10
N PRO A 759 -17.88 -8.18 14.71
CA PRO A 759 -18.93 -7.26 15.11
C PRO A 759 -19.79 -6.81 13.91
N GLY A 760 -21.10 -6.83 14.07
CA GLY A 760 -22.06 -6.45 13.02
C GLY A 760 -22.76 -7.62 12.33
N TRP A 761 -22.38 -8.87 12.61
CA TRP A 761 -23.23 -10.01 12.34
C TRP A 761 -24.43 -10.01 13.28
N THR A 762 -25.61 -10.26 12.75
CA THR A 762 -26.89 -10.38 13.49
C THR A 762 -27.42 -11.79 13.37
N ALA A 763 -28.18 -12.23 14.37
CA ALA A 763 -28.89 -13.49 14.34
C ALA A 763 -30.38 -13.28 14.54
N THR A 764 -31.19 -14.11 13.87
CA THR A 764 -32.61 -14.25 14.20
C THR A 764 -32.91 -15.71 14.47
N VAL A 765 -33.75 -15.97 15.46
CA VAL A 765 -34.32 -17.28 15.77
C VAL A 765 -35.81 -17.18 15.52
N ASP A 766 -36.35 -17.95 14.57
CA ASP A 766 -37.76 -17.88 14.13
C ASP A 766 -38.21 -16.43 13.80
N GLY A 767 -37.29 -15.64 13.20
CA GLY A 767 -37.55 -14.24 12.85
C GLY A 767 -37.37 -13.22 13.98
N GLN A 768 -37.07 -13.66 15.22
CA GLN A 768 -36.80 -12.76 16.35
C GLN A 768 -35.30 -12.50 16.49
N GLU A 769 -34.90 -11.19 16.55
CA GLU A 769 -33.50 -10.83 16.73
C GLU A 769 -32.96 -11.34 18.08
N GLN A 770 -31.74 -11.89 18.05
CA GLN A 770 -31.02 -12.36 19.22
C GLN A 770 -29.54 -12.02 19.07
N GLU A 771 -28.89 -11.65 20.18
CA GLU A 771 -27.47 -11.30 20.17
C GLU A 771 -26.58 -12.54 20.06
N LEU A 772 -25.58 -12.44 19.20
CA LEU A 772 -24.54 -13.46 19.05
C LEU A 772 -23.46 -13.29 20.14
N GLY A 773 -23.04 -14.42 20.71
CA GLY A 773 -21.83 -14.50 21.50
C GLY A 773 -20.62 -14.96 20.68
N ARG A 774 -19.42 -14.83 21.26
CA ARG A 774 -18.18 -15.41 20.75
C ARG A 774 -17.69 -16.49 21.69
N VAL A 775 -17.30 -17.61 21.12
CA VAL A 775 -16.68 -18.73 21.82
C VAL A 775 -15.42 -19.20 21.09
N ASN A 776 -14.59 -19.97 21.78
CA ASN A 776 -13.37 -20.58 21.23
C ASN A 776 -12.51 -19.54 20.48
N TYR A 777 -12.44 -18.34 21.06
CA TYR A 777 -11.63 -17.19 20.60
C TYR A 777 -12.10 -16.52 19.30
N VAL A 778 -12.65 -17.28 18.35
CA VAL A 778 -12.98 -16.78 17.00
C VAL A 778 -14.35 -17.17 16.48
N LEU A 779 -15.11 -18.08 17.13
CA LEU A 779 -16.35 -18.62 16.58
C LEU A 779 -17.59 -17.92 17.09
N ARG A 780 -18.66 -17.91 16.26
CA ARG A 780 -19.99 -17.43 16.66
C ARG A 780 -20.71 -18.49 17.49
N ALA A 781 -21.47 -18.05 18.48
CA ALA A 781 -22.34 -18.90 19.23
C ALA A 781 -23.67 -18.22 19.54
N LEU A 782 -24.71 -19.00 19.74
CA LEU A 782 -26.06 -18.55 20.01
C LEU A 782 -26.75 -19.50 21.01
N ARG A 783 -27.51 -18.94 21.92
CA ARG A 783 -28.38 -19.73 22.79
C ARG A 783 -29.73 -19.97 22.09
N VAL A 784 -30.22 -21.19 22.09
CA VAL A 784 -31.55 -21.58 21.58
C VAL A 784 -32.40 -22.21 22.66
N SER A 785 -33.72 -21.98 22.61
CA SER A 785 -34.70 -22.66 23.46
C SER A 785 -34.90 -24.12 23.03
N PRO A 786 -35.56 -24.94 23.86
CA PRO A 786 -36.02 -26.28 23.43
C PRO A 786 -36.95 -26.18 22.21
N GLY A 787 -36.75 -27.07 21.22
CA GLY A 787 -37.59 -27.16 20.05
C GLY A 787 -36.82 -27.24 18.73
N SER A 788 -37.54 -27.03 17.64
CA SER A 788 -37.02 -26.89 16.27
C SER A 788 -37.08 -25.42 15.87
N HIS A 789 -35.95 -24.85 15.51
CA HIS A 789 -35.81 -23.44 15.23
C HIS A 789 -35.13 -23.21 13.87
N GLU A 790 -35.59 -22.15 13.16
CA GLU A 790 -34.85 -21.59 12.05
C GLU A 790 -33.92 -20.47 12.58
N VAL A 791 -32.63 -20.64 12.41
CA VAL A 791 -31.62 -19.64 12.76
C VAL A 791 -31.05 -19.03 11.51
N VAL A 792 -31.16 -17.68 11.36
CA VAL A 792 -30.57 -16.95 10.25
C VAL A 792 -29.50 -16.01 10.76
N LEU A 793 -28.26 -16.22 10.31
CA LEU A 793 -27.14 -15.33 10.55
C LEU A 793 -26.98 -14.39 9.36
N SER A 794 -26.90 -13.07 9.59
CA SER A 794 -26.86 -12.06 8.51
C SER A 794 -25.82 -10.98 8.76
N PHE A 795 -25.16 -10.52 7.68
CA PHE A 795 -24.19 -9.42 7.71
C PHE A 795 -24.57 -8.32 6.72
N PHE A 796 -25.39 -7.37 7.18
CA PHE A 796 -25.86 -6.22 6.41
C PHE A 796 -25.67 -4.93 7.24
N PRO A 797 -24.45 -4.33 7.22
CA PRO A 797 -24.13 -3.18 8.06
C PRO A 797 -24.96 -1.94 7.69
N LYS A 798 -25.88 -1.52 8.57
CA LYS A 798 -26.74 -0.31 8.41
C LYS A 798 -25.90 0.99 8.34
N SER A 799 -24.65 0.95 8.75
CA SER A 799 -23.72 2.09 8.65
C SER A 799 -23.42 2.49 7.20
N ILE A 800 -23.54 1.54 6.23
CA ILE A 800 -23.34 1.82 4.82
C ILE A 800 -24.35 2.85 4.32
N ASP A 801 -25.65 2.67 4.58
CA ASP A 801 -26.69 3.59 4.13
C ASP A 801 -26.48 5.01 4.70
N ARG A 802 -26.05 5.10 5.95
CA ARG A 802 -25.78 6.39 6.61
C ARG A 802 -24.59 7.09 5.99
N THR A 803 -23.48 6.37 5.76
CA THR A 803 -22.26 6.93 5.16
C THR A 803 -22.46 7.30 3.71
N GLU A 804 -23.22 6.52 2.93
CA GLU A 804 -23.63 6.84 1.55
C GLU A 804 -24.49 8.13 1.50
N THR A 805 -25.44 8.31 2.43
CA THR A 805 -26.23 9.54 2.50
C THR A 805 -25.33 10.78 2.69
N VAL A 806 -24.35 10.70 3.57
CA VAL A 806 -23.38 11.80 3.78
C VAL A 806 -22.53 12.02 2.51
N ALA A 807 -22.11 10.96 1.84
CA ALA A 807 -21.33 11.07 0.62
C ALA A 807 -22.12 11.79 -0.48
N TYR A 808 -23.38 11.45 -0.69
CA TYR A 808 -24.23 12.15 -1.67
C TYR A 808 -24.47 13.62 -1.31
N ALA A 809 -24.64 13.95 -0.03
CA ALA A 809 -24.72 15.35 0.41
C ALA A 809 -23.42 16.12 0.09
N ALA A 810 -22.25 15.50 0.25
CA ALA A 810 -20.96 16.09 -0.12
C ALA A 810 -20.83 16.31 -1.64
N TYR A 811 -21.33 15.40 -2.47
CA TYR A 811 -21.39 15.60 -3.94
C TYR A 811 -22.25 16.80 -4.33
N VAL A 812 -23.41 16.94 -3.71
CA VAL A 812 -24.28 18.11 -3.93
C VAL A 812 -23.57 19.39 -3.54
N ALA A 813 -22.91 19.41 -2.38
CA ALA A 813 -22.15 20.58 -1.92
C ALA A 813 -21.00 20.92 -2.90
N LEU A 814 -20.24 19.94 -3.36
CA LEU A 814 -19.16 20.14 -4.32
C LEU A 814 -19.72 20.67 -5.67
N LEU A 815 -20.83 20.13 -6.17
CA LEU A 815 -21.49 20.60 -7.39
C LEU A 815 -21.90 22.07 -7.27
N LEU A 816 -22.52 22.46 -6.17
CA LEU A 816 -22.93 23.86 -5.93
C LEU A 816 -21.72 24.80 -5.91
N ILE A 817 -20.61 24.37 -5.30
CA ILE A 817 -19.35 25.15 -5.28
C ILE A 817 -18.78 25.28 -6.69
N LEU A 818 -18.79 24.22 -7.49
CA LEU A 818 -18.35 24.24 -8.90
C LEU A 818 -19.20 25.16 -9.77
N LEU A 819 -20.54 25.12 -9.62
CA LEU A 819 -21.46 26.00 -10.32
C LEU A 819 -21.20 27.46 -9.94
N PHE A 820 -20.98 27.76 -8.65
CA PHE A 820 -20.62 29.09 -8.17
C PHE A 820 -19.26 29.55 -8.71
N LEU A 821 -18.26 28.67 -8.79
CA LEU A 821 -16.97 28.97 -9.41
C LEU A 821 -17.15 29.33 -10.89
N GLY A 822 -17.91 28.51 -11.63
CA GLY A 822 -18.23 28.75 -13.05
C GLY A 822 -18.93 30.08 -13.29
N TRP A 823 -19.95 30.38 -12.48
CA TRP A 823 -20.67 31.64 -12.52
C TRP A 823 -19.76 32.85 -12.27
N ASN A 824 -18.89 32.80 -11.24
CA ASN A 824 -17.94 33.85 -10.95
C ASN A 824 -16.94 34.10 -12.10
N VAL A 825 -16.47 33.03 -12.77
CA VAL A 825 -15.59 33.14 -13.93
C VAL A 825 -16.31 33.82 -15.11
N LEU A 826 -17.56 33.44 -15.36
CA LEU A 826 -18.37 34.02 -16.43
C LEU A 826 -18.70 35.50 -16.16
N ARG A 827 -19.09 35.84 -14.94
CA ARG A 827 -19.39 37.22 -14.52
C ARG A 827 -18.18 38.15 -14.68
N ARG A 828 -16.99 37.69 -14.30
CA ARG A 828 -15.73 38.47 -14.46
C ARG A 828 -15.39 38.68 -15.95
N ARG A 829 -15.64 37.68 -16.81
CA ARG A 829 -15.45 37.82 -18.26
C ARG A 829 -16.45 38.81 -18.88
N GLY A 830 -17.73 38.78 -18.49
CA GLY A 830 -18.73 39.74 -18.95
C GLY A 830 -18.42 41.19 -18.57
N ALA A 831 -17.87 41.39 -17.32
CA ALA A 831 -17.46 42.72 -16.88
C ALA A 831 -16.26 43.26 -17.68
N HIS A 832 -15.29 42.42 -18.08
CA HIS A 832 -14.15 42.81 -18.92
C HIS A 832 -14.55 43.12 -20.37
N THR A 833 -15.53 42.40 -20.93
CA THR A 833 -16.06 42.67 -22.27
C THR A 833 -16.88 43.95 -22.28
N ALA A 834 -17.63 44.26 -21.24
CA ALA A 834 -18.39 45.52 -21.13
C ALA A 834 -17.53 46.76 -20.97
N LEU A 835 -16.32 46.63 -20.40
CA LEU A 835 -15.33 47.71 -20.28
C LEU A 835 -14.48 47.92 -21.55
N SER A 836 -14.48 46.96 -22.49
CA SER A 836 -13.70 47.02 -23.74
C SER A 836 -14.55 47.32 -25.00
N SER A 837 -15.82 47.64 -24.87
CA SER A 837 -16.67 48.11 -26.01
C SER A 837 -16.37 49.58 -26.25
N PRO A 838 -15.96 49.98 -27.48
CA PRO A 838 -15.55 51.34 -27.83
C PRO A 838 -16.68 52.40 -27.86
N ASP A 839 -17.91 52.06 -27.55
CA ASP A 839 -19.09 52.92 -27.80
C ASP A 839 -19.50 53.84 -26.66
N LYS A 840 -18.62 54.14 -25.68
CA LYS A 840 -18.87 55.15 -24.63
C LYS A 840 -17.84 56.28 -24.50
N ALA A 841 -17.10 56.55 -25.56
CA ALA A 841 -16.20 57.72 -25.66
C ALA A 841 -16.75 58.76 -26.65
N ALA A 842 -18.08 58.74 -26.90
CA ALA A 842 -18.72 59.78 -27.70
C ALA A 842 -20.08 60.12 -27.10
N LYS A 843 -20.11 60.86 -25.98
CA LYS A 843 -21.12 61.82 -25.56
C LYS A 843 -20.56 62.75 -24.48
#